data_0ee2bb6a45c526bdef91ec3b71d81a47
#
_entry.id   0ee2bb6a45c526bdef91ec3b71d81a47
#
_cell.length_a   1.000
_cell.length_b   1.000
_cell.length_c   1.000
_cell.angle_alpha   90.00
_cell.angle_beta   90.00
_cell.angle_gamma   90.00
#
_symmetry.space_group_name_H-M   'P 1'
#
loop_
_entity.id
_entity.type
_entity.pdbx_description
1 polymer ?
#
loop_
_entity_poly.entity_id
_entity_poly.type
_entity_poly.pdbx_seq_one_letter_code
_entity_poly.pdbx_strand_id
1 'polypeptide(L)'
;MTTTDVMQAQDLSGPALLAPAPGHETIEGPAAAAFFVPDLIQLDVRRGDRVVVVSDLHLPPVASEVSTQAADELAGLLNEFHQPGMLVIAGDGFEMIAAAPDVTAILDSHPQFTDAVKRFAADRDHRVVLTPGNHDGQLAWDADSVAVLRDRLGLTDLALACDLTVATADGTERVRVMHGHQFDQYNAFDDPRSPVDTPLGHHVVRQVLPKLALRDRPGALLEGVRWCNGDPSAFLGSRLLYRMVAGWLWWLGVPFAAALVLRLLSFAPGVKPLLDHHAERWLVWFGILVVAIAVVAAVTGIVTMLRVNRALADASVGERGDASAHNATVRAEAARLISAGYAGLITGHTHEPELSQVGEGFYANTGCATEVVRGRRARFGLPSPFLAVRRLSMLELTAGPVLSVSLSLAERPIGQPSFLERLVLAPERERPRTLEVVGRLPDGAVWPISERALMPWVRRRRIRRVAAFGLLVVGLLNVAFALMRPVGWTRPVEAWLPFGAHPVSGVAAVITGLALAGVARGVRLGYRRAWLGALVLLLASSGYRLVRDLGPEGSVIACLFGLWLLLEHRHFRVSPPGFRRIAGWAVMTGLVIVALAAGLGAAYLGGRETGAAVLALILGTAVLVLATGLPGREHRRTGEARARAFERARAIFDRYGGDTLDYFALRDDKSWLFSGNTLIAYSVINRVMLVSPDPIGPVDERLDAWSDAMDLADTNGWYISVLGASASWLPIYRAAGLTGVYMGDEAIVDCQSFSLKGKSMKSLRGAYNRMSKSGYHVDVMPALETSAELRAQLEDLATETRQGEAERGFSMTLSRMFDERDTGLLLAVCLGPDGLPVAFNQYVPASHVNGYSLDLMRRTSNPDAPNGLTDFVILETINWMAERGLNGLGLNFAVMRAVVAGEAGPGRWRSAERSLFHRFSDSMQIESLWNFNKKYDPQWRARFSVADDRAHLPRAGLAIARAESVSELPVVGRFMQPRTPVADTKQKELVS
;
A
#
# COMPACT_ATOMS: atom_id res chain seq x y z
N MET A 1 6.81 -12.35 -52.37
CA MET A 1 8.04 -13.14 -52.25
C MET A 1 8.52 -13.03 -50.84
N THR A 2 8.26 -14.05 -50.13
CA THR A 2 8.58 -14.35 -48.74
C THR A 2 10.07 -14.59 -48.56
N THR A 3 10.71 -13.97 -47.57
CA THR A 3 11.88 -14.56 -46.92
C THR A 3 11.80 -14.27 -45.43
N THR A 4 11.41 -15.32 -44.76
CA THR A 4 11.52 -15.57 -43.31
C THR A 4 12.99 -15.90 -43.03
N ASP A 5 13.75 -15.00 -42.41
CA ASP A 5 15.03 -15.37 -41.82
C ASP A 5 14.85 -15.52 -40.32
N VAL A 6 14.94 -16.78 -39.92
CA VAL A 6 15.07 -17.23 -38.54
C VAL A 6 16.44 -16.79 -38.02
N MET A 7 16.50 -15.73 -37.24
CA MET A 7 17.71 -15.45 -36.44
C MET A 7 17.73 -16.45 -35.26
N GLN A 8 18.66 -17.39 -35.35
CA GLN A 8 19.09 -18.22 -34.24
C GLN A 8 19.49 -17.33 -33.07
N ALA A 9 18.91 -17.63 -31.91
CA ALA A 9 19.38 -17.08 -30.65
C ALA A 9 20.85 -17.48 -30.47
N GLN A 10 21.75 -16.50 -30.63
CA GLN A 10 23.11 -16.64 -30.16
C GLN A 10 23.07 -16.64 -28.63
N ASP A 11 23.62 -17.73 -28.11
CA ASP A 11 23.89 -17.98 -26.69
C ASP A 11 24.74 -16.83 -26.13
N LEU A 12 24.10 -15.87 -25.46
CA LEU A 12 24.78 -14.87 -24.65
C LEU A 12 25.14 -15.48 -23.31
N SER A 13 26.02 -16.49 -23.34
CA SER A 13 26.82 -16.87 -22.17
C SER A 13 27.87 -15.76 -21.99
N GLY A 14 27.51 -14.74 -21.20
CA GLY A 14 28.48 -13.82 -20.67
C GLY A 14 29.55 -14.57 -19.88
N PRO A 15 30.75 -14.03 -19.72
CA PRO A 15 31.87 -14.73 -19.12
C PRO A 15 31.46 -15.22 -17.72
N ALA A 16 31.66 -16.50 -17.49
CA ALA A 16 31.52 -17.12 -16.19
C ALA A 16 32.50 -16.46 -15.22
N LEU A 17 32.02 -15.50 -14.45
CA LEU A 17 32.78 -14.93 -13.35
C LEU A 17 32.96 -16.01 -12.30
N LEU A 18 34.25 -16.40 -12.10
CA LEU A 18 34.77 -17.22 -11.01
C LEU A 18 34.94 -18.73 -11.30
N ALA A 19 35.79 -19.03 -12.33
CA ALA A 19 36.69 -20.17 -12.24
C ALA A 19 38.13 -19.61 -12.20
N PRO A 20 39.03 -20.13 -11.33
CA PRO A 20 40.43 -19.67 -11.30
C PRO A 20 41.10 -19.97 -12.60
N ALA A 21 41.72 -18.95 -13.23
CA ALA A 21 42.48 -19.08 -14.44
C ALA A 21 43.76 -19.92 -14.13
N PRO A 22 44.18 -20.82 -15.02
CA PRO A 22 45.43 -21.54 -14.85
C PRO A 22 46.64 -20.66 -15.23
N GLY A 23 47.56 -20.53 -14.24
CA GLY A 23 48.98 -20.33 -14.40
C GLY A 23 49.46 -19.12 -15.22
N HIS A 24 49.78 -18.03 -14.56
CA HIS A 24 50.78 -17.08 -15.06
C HIS A 24 52.16 -17.41 -14.40
N GLU A 25 53.13 -17.66 -15.23
CA GLU A 25 54.55 -17.80 -14.82
C GLU A 25 55.05 -16.48 -14.16
N THR A 26 55.59 -16.64 -12.95
CA THR A 26 56.15 -15.57 -12.13
C THR A 26 57.49 -15.15 -12.71
N ILE A 27 57.63 -13.86 -13.04
CA ILE A 27 58.93 -13.19 -13.17
C ILE A 27 59.33 -12.74 -11.77
N GLU A 28 60.29 -13.42 -11.15
CA GLU A 28 60.86 -13.06 -9.85
C GLU A 28 61.74 -11.81 -9.95
N GLY A 29 61.30 -10.70 -9.40
CA GLY A 29 62.10 -9.57 -8.91
C GLY A 29 61.80 -9.34 -7.44
N PRO A 30 62.65 -8.70 -6.61
CA PRO A 30 62.34 -8.51 -5.18
C PRO A 30 61.21 -7.49 -5.06
N ALA A 31 60.00 -8.00 -4.93
CA ALA A 31 58.78 -7.23 -4.89
C ALA A 31 58.47 -6.81 -3.44
N ALA A 32 58.35 -5.50 -3.23
CA ALA A 32 57.31 -5.01 -2.30
C ALA A 32 56.04 -5.77 -2.61
N ALA A 33 55.37 -6.36 -1.60
CA ALA A 33 54.12 -7.14 -1.81
C ALA A 33 53.15 -6.28 -2.66
N ALA A 34 52.91 -6.72 -3.88
CA ALA A 34 52.07 -5.96 -4.83
C ALA A 34 50.70 -5.79 -4.22
N PHE A 35 50.19 -4.54 -4.15
CA PHE A 35 48.85 -4.25 -3.69
C PHE A 35 47.87 -5.03 -4.56
N PHE A 36 47.01 -5.81 -3.92
CA PHE A 36 46.03 -6.65 -4.60
C PHE A 36 44.71 -6.64 -3.83
N VAL A 37 43.65 -6.26 -4.50
CA VAL A 37 42.27 -6.34 -3.97
C VAL A 37 41.65 -7.67 -4.39
N PRO A 38 41.20 -8.54 -3.47
CA PRO A 38 40.61 -9.83 -3.80
C PRO A 38 39.25 -9.67 -4.49
N ASP A 39 38.92 -10.65 -5.36
CA ASP A 39 37.59 -10.68 -6.01
C ASP A 39 36.48 -10.87 -4.98
N LEU A 40 36.70 -11.68 -3.97
CA LEU A 40 35.76 -12.09 -2.98
C LEU A 40 36.40 -12.35 -1.64
N ILE A 41 35.80 -11.84 -0.57
CA ILE A 41 36.12 -12.19 0.81
C ILE A 41 34.93 -12.86 1.48
N GLN A 42 35.19 -13.72 2.46
CA GLN A 42 34.14 -14.33 3.31
C GLN A 42 34.22 -13.73 4.71
N LEU A 43 33.08 -13.34 5.22
CA LEU A 43 32.92 -12.67 6.51
C LEU A 43 31.87 -13.39 7.35
N ASP A 44 32.25 -13.84 8.54
CA ASP A 44 31.34 -14.51 9.44
C ASP A 44 30.53 -13.49 10.24
N VAL A 45 29.21 -13.67 10.28
CA VAL A 45 28.24 -12.91 11.07
C VAL A 45 27.68 -13.83 12.14
N ARG A 46 28.05 -13.59 13.40
CA ARG A 46 27.64 -14.41 14.54
C ARG A 46 26.20 -14.13 14.92
N ARG A 47 25.59 -15.07 15.61
CA ARG A 47 24.24 -14.86 16.13
C ARG A 47 24.22 -13.70 17.13
N GLY A 48 23.35 -12.73 16.89
CA GLY A 48 23.24 -11.49 17.65
C GLY A 48 24.00 -10.31 17.04
N ASP A 49 24.88 -10.55 16.05
CA ASP A 49 25.55 -9.48 15.31
C ASP A 49 24.58 -8.72 14.42
N ARG A 50 24.87 -7.45 14.23
CA ARG A 50 24.13 -6.54 13.38
C ARG A 50 25.00 -6.08 12.21
N VAL A 51 24.50 -6.16 10.98
CA VAL A 51 25.20 -5.68 9.78
C VAL A 51 24.41 -4.56 9.17
N VAL A 52 25.02 -3.40 8.99
CA VAL A 52 24.46 -2.27 8.26
C VAL A 52 25.15 -2.18 6.90
N VAL A 53 24.36 -2.19 5.83
CA VAL A 53 24.85 -2.06 4.46
C VAL A 53 24.32 -0.75 3.87
N VAL A 54 25.22 0.08 3.39
CA VAL A 54 24.95 1.34 2.69
C VAL A 54 25.72 1.36 1.37
N SER A 55 25.23 2.10 0.39
CA SER A 55 25.97 2.36 -0.87
C SER A 55 25.65 3.76 -1.38
N ASP A 56 26.34 4.16 -2.45
CA ASP A 56 26.03 5.36 -3.22
C ASP A 56 25.92 6.61 -2.33
N LEU A 57 26.93 6.79 -1.45
CA LEU A 57 27.04 7.99 -0.62
C LEU A 57 27.54 9.19 -1.45
N HIS A 58 28.37 8.93 -2.49
CA HIS A 58 28.96 9.91 -3.40
C HIS A 58 29.54 11.13 -2.66
N LEU A 59 30.27 10.89 -1.55
CA LEU A 59 30.86 11.96 -0.78
C LEU A 59 31.87 12.73 -1.61
N PRO A 60 31.64 14.03 -1.90
CA PRO A 60 32.52 14.83 -2.77
C PRO A 60 33.68 15.46 -1.97
N PRO A 61 34.77 15.85 -2.65
CA PRO A 61 35.90 16.55 -2.01
C PRO A 61 35.54 17.97 -1.53
N VAL A 62 34.44 18.54 -2.00
CA VAL A 62 33.87 19.81 -1.50
C VAL A 62 32.45 19.51 -1.01
N ALA A 63 32.23 19.55 0.28
CA ALA A 63 30.96 19.23 0.87
C ALA A 63 29.83 20.14 0.38
N SER A 64 28.69 19.53 0.06
CA SER A 64 27.42 20.21 -0.18
C SER A 64 26.52 20.09 1.05
N GLU A 65 25.49 20.94 1.14
CA GLU A 65 24.51 20.79 2.22
C GLU A 65 23.88 19.40 2.26
N VAL A 66 23.63 18.80 1.08
CA VAL A 66 23.03 17.46 0.99
C VAL A 66 24.00 16.37 1.44
N SER A 67 25.27 16.41 0.97
CA SER A 67 26.26 15.40 1.37
C SER A 67 26.61 15.48 2.84
N THR A 68 26.72 16.70 3.41
CA THR A 68 26.96 16.90 4.84
C THR A 68 25.83 16.32 5.68
N GLN A 69 24.59 16.66 5.35
CA GLN A 69 23.43 16.16 6.11
C GLN A 69 23.26 14.64 6.00
N ALA A 70 23.53 14.03 4.84
CA ALA A 70 23.48 12.58 4.69
C ALA A 70 24.58 11.88 5.48
N ALA A 71 25.80 12.44 5.44
CA ALA A 71 26.95 11.95 6.21
C ALA A 71 26.72 12.07 7.72
N ASP A 72 26.15 13.18 8.18
CA ASP A 72 25.84 13.43 9.61
C ASP A 72 24.72 12.49 10.13
N GLU A 73 23.70 12.22 9.31
CA GLU A 73 22.66 11.24 9.68
C GLU A 73 23.24 9.83 9.82
N LEU A 74 24.12 9.41 8.91
CA LEU A 74 24.81 8.12 9.00
C LEU A 74 25.75 8.09 10.21
N ALA A 75 26.50 9.18 10.48
CA ALA A 75 27.33 9.31 11.67
C ALA A 75 26.50 9.18 12.96
N GLY A 76 25.31 9.75 13.01
CA GLY A 76 24.38 9.61 14.12
C GLY A 76 23.98 8.15 14.37
N LEU A 77 23.65 7.42 13.32
CA LEU A 77 23.31 5.99 13.39
C LEU A 77 24.48 5.13 13.89
N LEU A 78 25.70 5.42 13.45
CA LEU A 78 26.90 4.71 13.91
C LEU A 78 27.20 4.97 15.37
N ASN A 79 26.96 6.19 15.86
CA ASN A 79 27.13 6.52 17.29
C ASN A 79 26.12 5.79 18.21
N GLU A 80 24.95 5.39 17.68
CA GLU A 80 23.94 4.60 18.38
C GLU A 80 24.11 3.09 18.20
N PHE A 81 25.10 2.67 17.43
CA PHE A 81 25.36 1.26 17.14
C PHE A 81 26.27 0.67 18.25
N HIS A 82 25.70 -0.09 19.17
CA HIS A 82 26.39 -0.65 20.34
C HIS A 82 26.55 -2.16 20.33
N GLN A 83 25.84 -2.88 19.44
CA GLN A 83 25.96 -4.33 19.30
C GLN A 83 27.18 -4.70 18.47
N PRO A 84 27.81 -5.88 18.68
CA PRO A 84 28.82 -6.41 17.76
C PRO A 84 28.29 -6.46 16.33
N GLY A 85 29.16 -6.18 15.35
CA GLY A 85 28.72 -6.23 13.96
C GLY A 85 29.62 -5.49 12.97
N MET A 86 29.06 -5.11 11.84
CA MET A 86 29.83 -4.47 10.78
C MET A 86 29.06 -3.41 9.99
N LEU A 87 29.81 -2.44 9.49
CA LEU A 87 29.40 -1.50 8.46
C LEU A 87 29.96 -1.97 7.11
N VAL A 88 29.08 -2.19 6.13
CA VAL A 88 29.49 -2.52 4.76
C VAL A 88 29.12 -1.33 3.85
N ILE A 89 30.13 -0.73 3.21
CA ILE A 89 29.95 0.28 2.17
C ILE A 89 30.00 -0.44 0.82
N ALA A 90 28.83 -0.68 0.23
CA ALA A 90 28.69 -1.50 -0.97
C ALA A 90 28.86 -0.67 -2.26
N GLY A 91 29.98 0.03 -2.38
CA GLY A 91 30.40 0.82 -3.54
C GLY A 91 29.87 2.24 -3.58
N ASP A 92 30.53 3.08 -4.37
CA ASP A 92 30.24 4.50 -4.59
C ASP A 92 30.13 5.30 -3.27
N GLY A 93 30.97 4.95 -2.31
CA GLY A 93 31.12 5.69 -1.06
C GLY A 93 31.70 7.09 -1.31
N PHE A 94 32.63 7.19 -2.28
CA PHE A 94 33.41 8.38 -2.54
C PHE A 94 33.28 8.81 -4.00
N GLU A 95 33.11 10.13 -4.25
CA GLU A 95 33.03 10.70 -5.61
C GLU A 95 34.42 10.99 -6.14
N MET A 96 35.01 10.03 -6.86
CA MET A 96 36.38 10.10 -7.36
C MET A 96 36.47 10.32 -8.88
N ILE A 97 35.34 10.35 -9.63
CA ILE A 97 35.31 10.56 -11.08
C ILE A 97 35.14 12.04 -11.45
N ALA A 98 34.15 12.70 -10.85
CA ALA A 98 33.73 14.05 -11.23
C ALA A 98 34.76 15.15 -10.82
N ALA A 99 35.55 14.86 -9.79
CA ALA A 99 36.62 15.74 -9.30
C ALA A 99 37.98 15.02 -9.36
N ALA A 100 39.07 15.75 -9.11
CA ALA A 100 40.36 15.11 -8.93
C ALA A 100 40.28 14.11 -7.76
N PRO A 101 40.72 12.88 -7.95
CA PRO A 101 40.62 11.87 -6.92
C PRO A 101 41.52 12.22 -5.72
N ASP A 102 40.93 12.68 -4.65
CA ASP A 102 41.62 13.03 -3.41
C ASP A 102 40.76 12.57 -2.22
N VAL A 103 41.04 11.36 -1.79
CA VAL A 103 40.35 10.73 -0.64
C VAL A 103 40.55 11.56 0.62
N THR A 104 41.72 12.19 0.80
CA THR A 104 42.00 13.03 1.97
C THR A 104 41.08 14.23 2.00
N ALA A 105 40.94 14.93 0.89
CA ALA A 105 40.03 16.09 0.78
C ALA A 105 38.57 15.69 1.01
N ILE A 106 38.14 14.52 0.54
CA ILE A 106 36.79 13.98 0.80
C ILE A 106 36.56 13.78 2.30
N LEU A 107 37.48 13.12 2.97
CA LEU A 107 37.38 12.85 4.42
C LEU A 107 37.44 14.13 5.24
N ASP A 108 38.28 15.08 4.90
CA ASP A 108 38.40 16.39 5.55
C ASP A 108 37.13 17.25 5.37
N SER A 109 36.43 17.12 4.27
CA SER A 109 35.19 17.85 4.03
C SER A 109 33.97 17.24 4.76
N HIS A 110 34.08 15.98 5.29
CA HIS A 110 33.03 15.29 6.03
C HIS A 110 33.51 14.78 7.41
N PRO A 111 33.97 15.67 8.33
CA PRO A 111 34.69 15.28 9.55
C PRO A 111 33.82 14.48 10.53
N GLN A 112 32.52 14.79 10.66
CA GLN A 112 31.63 14.06 11.58
C GLN A 112 31.46 12.59 11.16
N PHE A 113 31.30 12.33 9.86
CA PHE A 113 31.26 10.99 9.29
C PHE A 113 32.60 10.25 9.50
N THR A 114 33.71 10.90 9.14
CA THR A 114 35.07 10.34 9.27
C THR A 114 35.33 9.91 10.71
N ASP A 115 35.04 10.80 11.67
CA ASP A 115 35.26 10.52 13.10
C ASP A 115 34.32 9.46 13.64
N ALA A 116 33.07 9.40 13.17
CA ALA A 116 32.12 8.39 13.60
C ALA A 116 32.51 6.99 13.10
N VAL A 117 32.88 6.86 11.82
CA VAL A 117 33.36 5.58 11.25
C VAL A 117 34.66 5.13 11.94
N LYS A 118 35.58 6.06 12.18
CA LYS A 118 36.84 5.75 12.92
C LYS A 118 36.56 5.26 14.35
N ARG A 119 35.68 5.92 15.07
CA ARG A 119 35.26 5.46 16.43
C ARG A 119 34.60 4.09 16.38
N PHE A 120 33.71 3.86 15.40
CA PHE A 120 33.08 2.58 15.20
C PHE A 120 34.12 1.48 14.97
N ALA A 121 35.08 1.71 14.06
CA ALA A 121 36.16 0.76 13.73
C ALA A 121 37.15 0.53 14.88
N ALA A 122 37.23 1.43 15.85
CA ALA A 122 38.12 1.29 17.01
C ALA A 122 37.68 0.20 18.00
N ASP A 123 36.40 -0.22 17.95
CA ASP A 123 35.91 -1.33 18.75
C ASP A 123 36.33 -2.66 18.10
N ARG A 124 36.81 -3.61 18.92
CA ARG A 124 37.31 -4.92 18.45
C ARG A 124 36.22 -5.81 17.87
N ASP A 125 34.97 -5.59 18.28
CA ASP A 125 33.81 -6.35 17.82
C ASP A 125 33.16 -5.73 16.60
N HIS A 126 33.73 -4.62 16.05
CA HIS A 126 33.25 -3.94 14.88
C HIS A 126 34.19 -4.07 13.67
N ARG A 127 33.63 -4.12 12.49
CA ARG A 127 34.38 -4.15 11.20
C ARG A 127 33.83 -3.12 10.24
N VAL A 128 34.70 -2.50 9.45
CA VAL A 128 34.37 -1.61 8.33
C VAL A 128 34.84 -2.27 7.06
N VAL A 129 33.90 -2.60 6.19
CA VAL A 129 34.12 -3.33 4.93
C VAL A 129 33.73 -2.42 3.77
N LEU A 130 34.51 -2.40 2.71
CA LEU A 130 34.24 -1.63 1.51
C LEU A 130 34.36 -2.53 0.27
N THR A 131 33.38 -2.42 -0.64
CA THR A 131 33.50 -2.96 -1.99
C THR A 131 33.52 -1.77 -2.97
N PRO A 132 34.52 -1.64 -3.86
CA PRO A 132 34.53 -0.53 -4.81
C PRO A 132 33.36 -0.54 -5.77
N GLY A 133 32.81 0.64 -6.07
CA GLY A 133 31.82 0.86 -7.11
C GLY A 133 32.42 1.40 -8.39
N ASN A 134 31.61 1.99 -9.26
CA ASN A 134 32.13 2.60 -10.49
C ASN A 134 32.64 4.04 -10.27
N HIS A 135 32.19 4.78 -9.25
CA HIS A 135 32.66 6.12 -8.92
C HIS A 135 33.93 6.12 -8.08
N ASP A 136 34.16 5.08 -7.30
CA ASP A 136 35.35 4.88 -6.47
C ASP A 136 36.14 3.63 -6.89
N GLY A 137 35.99 3.17 -8.13
CA GLY A 137 36.67 2.01 -8.71
C GLY A 137 38.21 2.11 -8.65
N GLN A 138 38.76 3.33 -8.58
CA GLN A 138 40.18 3.57 -8.35
C GLN A 138 40.72 2.87 -7.09
N LEU A 139 39.91 2.65 -6.07
CA LEU A 139 40.29 1.93 -4.86
C LEU A 139 40.69 0.46 -5.11
N ALA A 140 40.34 -0.08 -6.27
CA ALA A 140 40.74 -1.45 -6.64
C ALA A 140 42.22 -1.55 -7.06
N TRP A 141 42.90 -0.43 -7.39
CA TRP A 141 44.29 -0.42 -7.84
C TRP A 141 45.18 0.66 -7.19
N ASP A 142 44.61 1.67 -6.51
CA ASP A 142 45.34 2.76 -5.87
C ASP A 142 45.63 2.44 -4.39
N ALA A 143 46.81 1.92 -4.13
CA ALA A 143 47.28 1.57 -2.79
C ALA A 143 47.32 2.77 -1.82
N ASP A 144 47.67 3.95 -2.32
CA ASP A 144 47.84 5.15 -1.48
C ASP A 144 46.49 5.64 -0.96
N SER A 145 45.46 5.70 -1.80
CA SER A 145 44.09 6.02 -1.39
C SER A 145 43.55 5.01 -0.35
N VAL A 146 43.83 3.73 -0.54
CA VAL A 146 43.42 2.69 0.43
C VAL A 146 44.18 2.81 1.75
N ALA A 147 45.46 3.18 1.73
CA ALA A 147 46.24 3.41 2.97
C ALA A 147 45.63 4.58 3.77
N VAL A 148 45.19 5.65 3.12
CA VAL A 148 44.48 6.77 3.76
C VAL A 148 43.17 6.30 4.40
N LEU A 149 42.36 5.50 3.70
CA LEU A 149 41.11 4.95 4.25
C LEU A 149 41.36 4.06 5.47
N ARG A 150 42.40 3.24 5.43
CA ARG A 150 42.75 2.39 6.59
C ARG A 150 43.15 3.24 7.82
N ASP A 151 43.92 4.29 7.61
CA ASP A 151 44.36 5.17 8.69
C ASP A 151 43.25 6.06 9.24
N ARG A 152 42.50 6.69 8.34
CA ARG A 152 41.54 7.74 8.68
C ARG A 152 40.15 7.20 9.07
N LEU A 153 39.68 6.11 8.43
CA LEU A 153 38.38 5.49 8.70
C LEU A 153 38.48 4.20 9.53
N GLY A 154 39.68 3.59 9.62
CA GLY A 154 39.82 2.27 10.21
C GLY A 154 39.27 1.14 9.32
N LEU A 155 39.38 1.31 7.97
CA LEU A 155 38.95 0.29 7.01
C LEU A 155 39.62 -1.05 7.30
N THR A 156 38.83 -2.08 7.60
CA THR A 156 39.33 -3.41 7.93
C THR A 156 39.50 -4.30 6.71
N ASP A 157 38.50 -4.27 5.81
CA ASP A 157 38.46 -5.19 4.67
C ASP A 157 38.09 -4.45 3.37
N LEU A 158 38.73 -4.83 2.28
CA LEU A 158 38.47 -4.32 0.93
C LEU A 158 38.49 -5.48 -0.06
N ALA A 159 37.40 -5.64 -0.82
CA ALA A 159 37.28 -6.64 -1.89
C ALA A 159 36.27 -6.18 -2.96
N LEU A 160 36.30 -6.77 -4.17
CA LEU A 160 35.31 -6.46 -5.21
C LEU A 160 33.91 -6.94 -4.84
N ALA A 161 33.79 -7.98 -3.99
CA ALA A 161 32.54 -8.47 -3.41
C ALA A 161 32.83 -9.11 -2.05
N CYS A 162 31.80 -9.24 -1.19
CA CYS A 162 31.91 -10.00 0.04
C CYS A 162 30.72 -10.96 0.21
N ASP A 163 30.98 -12.12 0.75
CA ASP A 163 30.00 -13.10 1.19
C ASP A 163 29.87 -13.04 2.71
N LEU A 164 28.69 -12.71 3.18
CA LEU A 164 28.34 -12.76 4.59
C LEU A 164 27.81 -14.15 4.91
N THR A 165 28.50 -14.88 5.79
CA THR A 165 28.05 -16.16 6.31
C THR A 165 27.33 -15.92 7.65
N VAL A 166 26.01 -15.91 7.62
CA VAL A 166 25.17 -15.51 8.75
C VAL A 166 24.74 -16.74 9.53
N ALA A 167 25.07 -16.80 10.82
CA ALA A 167 24.66 -17.87 11.71
C ALA A 167 23.20 -17.70 12.16
N THR A 168 22.36 -18.71 11.88
CA THR A 168 20.94 -18.78 12.31
C THR A 168 20.72 -19.97 13.25
N ALA A 169 19.48 -20.18 13.71
CA ALA A 169 19.17 -21.35 14.53
C ALA A 169 19.25 -22.67 13.74
N ASP A 170 18.92 -22.61 12.44
CA ASP A 170 18.80 -23.78 11.57
C ASP A 170 20.09 -24.08 10.77
N GLY A 171 21.15 -23.27 10.95
CA GLY A 171 22.42 -23.43 10.24
C GLY A 171 23.05 -22.09 9.86
N THR A 172 23.71 -22.07 8.69
CA THR A 172 24.35 -20.86 8.17
C THR A 172 23.73 -20.46 6.83
N GLU A 173 23.44 -19.18 6.65
CA GLU A 173 22.92 -18.61 5.43
C GLU A 173 23.97 -17.70 4.79
N ARG A 174 24.15 -17.77 3.46
CA ARG A 174 25.12 -16.93 2.74
C ARG A 174 24.42 -15.82 1.98
N VAL A 175 24.91 -14.59 2.18
CA VAL A 175 24.42 -13.38 1.48
C VAL A 175 25.57 -12.74 0.73
N ARG A 176 25.45 -12.56 -0.60
CA ARG A 176 26.42 -11.84 -1.43
C ARG A 176 26.16 -10.36 -1.36
N VAL A 177 27.21 -9.55 -1.14
CA VAL A 177 27.16 -8.08 -1.21
C VAL A 177 28.17 -7.61 -2.25
N MET A 178 27.73 -6.78 -3.17
CA MET A 178 28.56 -6.16 -4.21
C MET A 178 27.90 -4.87 -4.71
N HIS A 179 28.62 -3.99 -5.41
CA HIS A 179 28.02 -2.70 -5.81
C HIS A 179 26.89 -2.86 -6.84
N GLY A 180 27.05 -3.68 -7.87
CA GLY A 180 26.02 -3.92 -8.89
C GLY A 180 26.31 -3.28 -10.25
N HIS A 181 27.30 -2.39 -10.39
CA HIS A 181 27.76 -1.83 -11.68
C HIS A 181 28.23 -2.91 -12.67
N GLN A 182 28.64 -4.07 -12.15
CA GLN A 182 29.06 -5.24 -12.95
C GLN A 182 27.96 -5.75 -13.90
N PHE A 183 26.69 -5.45 -13.59
CA PHE A 183 25.53 -5.84 -14.40
C PHE A 183 25.08 -4.72 -15.36
N ASP A 184 25.78 -3.59 -15.36
CA ASP A 184 25.50 -2.43 -16.24
C ASP A 184 26.59 -2.33 -17.33
N GLN A 185 26.25 -2.67 -18.56
CA GLN A 185 27.16 -2.65 -19.71
C GLN A 185 27.87 -1.30 -19.95
N TYR A 186 27.36 -0.19 -19.40
CA TYR A 186 27.95 1.15 -19.53
C TYR A 186 28.90 1.50 -18.38
N ASN A 187 28.79 0.80 -17.26
CA ASN A 187 29.56 1.06 -16.04
C ASN A 187 30.41 -0.12 -15.59
N ALA A 188 30.24 -1.30 -16.21
CA ALA A 188 31.06 -2.48 -15.91
C ALA A 188 32.51 -2.26 -16.39
N PHE A 189 33.45 -2.69 -15.57
CA PHE A 189 34.89 -2.80 -15.93
C PHE A 189 35.15 -4.18 -16.48
N ASP A 190 35.99 -4.28 -17.53
CA ASP A 190 36.55 -5.57 -18.00
C ASP A 190 37.59 -6.11 -16.99
N ASP A 191 38.44 -5.21 -16.47
CA ASP A 191 39.38 -5.47 -15.37
C ASP A 191 39.36 -4.31 -14.34
N PRO A 192 38.66 -4.44 -13.22
CA PRO A 192 38.51 -3.37 -12.23
C PRO A 192 39.84 -2.96 -11.55
N ARG A 193 40.91 -3.77 -11.70
CA ARG A 193 42.26 -3.46 -11.15
C ARG A 193 43.12 -2.73 -12.15
N SER A 194 42.68 -2.51 -13.37
CA SER A 194 43.40 -1.83 -14.39
C SER A 194 43.11 -0.33 -14.37
N PRO A 195 44.14 0.55 -14.18
CA PRO A 195 43.95 2.00 -14.19
C PRO A 195 43.59 2.57 -15.56
N VAL A 196 43.71 1.77 -16.62
CA VAL A 196 43.41 2.19 -18.00
C VAL A 196 42.03 1.71 -18.47
N ASP A 197 41.42 0.79 -17.71
CA ASP A 197 40.04 0.35 -17.99
C ASP A 197 39.04 1.36 -17.46
N THR A 198 38.42 2.10 -18.39
CA THR A 198 37.46 3.16 -18.07
C THR A 198 36.17 2.94 -18.87
N PRO A 199 35.09 2.50 -18.24
CA PRO A 199 33.80 2.27 -18.90
C PRO A 199 33.20 3.58 -19.44
N LEU A 200 32.25 3.47 -20.37
CA LEU A 200 31.66 4.64 -21.04
C LEU A 200 31.06 5.64 -20.04
N GLY A 201 30.40 5.13 -18.97
CA GLY A 201 29.84 5.96 -17.91
C GLY A 201 30.85 6.87 -17.24
N HIS A 202 32.09 6.42 -17.04
CA HIS A 202 33.20 7.22 -16.51
C HIS A 202 33.45 8.45 -17.38
N HIS A 203 33.52 8.30 -18.72
CA HIS A 203 33.72 9.42 -19.63
C HIS A 203 32.56 10.40 -19.68
N VAL A 204 31.33 9.91 -19.56
CA VAL A 204 30.11 10.74 -19.48
C VAL A 204 30.16 11.61 -18.23
N VAL A 205 30.44 11.02 -17.05
CA VAL A 205 30.55 11.75 -15.77
C VAL A 205 31.68 12.77 -15.80
N ARG A 206 32.85 12.39 -16.28
CA ARG A 206 34.08 13.24 -16.26
C ARG A 206 34.09 14.32 -17.32
N GLN A 207 33.56 14.06 -18.52
CA GLN A 207 33.76 14.96 -19.68
C GLN A 207 32.47 15.64 -20.14
N VAL A 208 31.33 15.00 -20.07
CA VAL A 208 30.07 15.50 -20.63
C VAL A 208 29.28 16.27 -19.58
N LEU A 209 29.03 15.68 -18.40
CA LEU A 209 28.25 16.31 -17.35
C LEU A 209 28.81 17.65 -16.85
N PRO A 210 30.12 17.84 -16.62
CA PRO A 210 30.64 19.15 -16.23
C PRO A 210 30.43 20.24 -17.29
N LYS A 211 30.49 19.90 -18.58
CA LYS A 211 30.24 20.86 -19.67
C LYS A 211 28.75 21.26 -19.73
N LEU A 212 27.85 20.37 -19.34
CA LEU A 212 26.43 20.65 -19.20
C LEU A 212 26.18 21.50 -17.94
N ALA A 213 26.83 21.20 -16.83
CA ALA A 213 26.72 21.95 -15.60
C ALA A 213 27.23 23.40 -15.68
N LEU A 214 28.27 23.67 -16.47
CA LEU A 214 28.77 25.05 -16.72
C LEU A 214 27.71 25.95 -17.38
N ARG A 215 26.65 25.38 -17.97
CA ARG A 215 25.50 26.09 -18.52
C ARG A 215 24.32 26.16 -17.54
N ASP A 216 24.48 25.58 -16.37
CA ASP A 216 23.43 25.43 -15.35
C ASP A 216 23.39 26.70 -14.48
N ARG A 217 22.58 27.66 -14.88
CA ARG A 217 22.18 28.76 -14.01
C ARG A 217 21.02 28.24 -13.12
N PRO A 218 20.89 28.71 -11.85
CA PRO A 218 19.74 28.37 -11.04
C PRO A 218 18.41 28.58 -11.79
N GLY A 219 17.62 27.49 -11.91
CA GLY A 219 16.40 27.49 -12.74
C GLY A 219 16.59 27.09 -14.21
N ALA A 220 17.80 26.68 -14.62
CA ALA A 220 18.06 26.19 -15.98
C ALA A 220 17.40 24.81 -16.24
N LEU A 221 17.20 24.50 -17.53
CA LEU A 221 16.54 23.27 -17.98
C LEU A 221 17.27 22.00 -17.55
N LEU A 222 18.58 22.07 -17.39
CA LEU A 222 19.47 20.95 -17.08
C LEU A 222 19.80 20.82 -15.58
N GLU A 223 19.28 21.74 -14.74
CA GLU A 223 19.51 21.68 -13.29
C GLU A 223 19.05 20.34 -12.71
N GLY A 224 19.98 19.63 -12.07
CA GLY A 224 19.74 18.32 -11.46
C GLY A 224 19.74 17.14 -12.44
N VAL A 225 20.11 17.33 -13.72
CA VAL A 225 20.12 16.23 -14.73
C VAL A 225 21.03 15.08 -14.30
N ARG A 226 22.14 15.37 -13.64
CA ARG A 226 23.12 14.36 -13.16
C ARG A 226 22.56 13.46 -12.07
N TRP A 227 21.54 13.92 -11.33
CA TRP A 227 20.88 13.20 -10.25
C TRP A 227 19.55 12.58 -10.68
N CYS A 228 19.25 12.63 -12.01
CA CYS A 228 18.00 12.14 -12.54
C CYS A 228 17.98 10.59 -12.50
N ASN A 229 17.17 10.06 -11.62
CA ASN A 229 16.90 8.63 -11.55
C ASN A 229 15.68 8.30 -12.45
N GLY A 230 15.94 8.13 -13.74
CA GLY A 230 14.89 7.86 -14.74
C GLY A 230 15.27 8.32 -16.14
N ASP A 231 14.32 8.28 -17.07
CA ASP A 231 14.54 8.68 -18.48
C ASP A 231 14.90 10.18 -18.60
N PRO A 232 16.13 10.52 -19.04
CA PRO A 232 16.57 11.91 -19.23
C PRO A 232 15.68 12.69 -20.22
N SER A 233 15.08 12.01 -21.20
CA SER A 233 14.19 12.64 -22.18
C SER A 233 12.86 13.06 -21.53
N ALA A 234 12.32 12.26 -20.63
CA ALA A 234 11.14 12.59 -19.84
C ALA A 234 11.42 13.74 -18.86
N PHE A 235 12.62 13.77 -18.25
CA PHE A 235 13.07 14.88 -17.41
C PHE A 235 13.12 16.19 -18.18
N LEU A 236 13.80 16.23 -19.33
CA LEU A 236 13.88 17.44 -20.16
C LEU A 236 12.51 17.89 -20.65
N GLY A 237 11.65 16.95 -21.10
CA GLY A 237 10.28 17.25 -21.51
C GLY A 237 9.45 17.88 -20.39
N SER A 238 9.60 17.36 -19.18
CA SER A 238 8.93 17.90 -17.99
C SER A 238 9.42 19.30 -17.63
N ARG A 239 10.72 19.54 -17.64
CA ARG A 239 11.34 20.86 -17.34
C ARG A 239 10.93 21.90 -18.37
N LEU A 240 10.95 21.56 -19.66
CA LEU A 240 10.45 22.42 -20.74
C LEU A 240 8.98 22.80 -20.48
N LEU A 241 8.12 21.84 -20.18
CA LEU A 241 6.69 22.10 -20.01
C LEU A 241 6.40 22.93 -18.74
N TYR A 242 6.91 22.55 -17.60
CA TYR A 242 6.49 23.12 -16.32
C TYR A 242 7.27 24.34 -15.86
N ARG A 243 8.46 24.55 -16.35
CA ARG A 243 9.30 25.70 -15.97
C ARG A 243 9.47 26.72 -17.09
N MET A 244 9.79 26.30 -18.32
CA MET A 244 10.01 27.23 -19.43
C MET A 244 8.67 27.73 -20.01
N VAL A 245 7.76 26.81 -20.39
CA VAL A 245 6.45 27.18 -20.95
C VAL A 245 5.59 27.93 -19.92
N ALA A 246 5.70 27.56 -18.63
CA ALA A 246 5.02 28.28 -17.56
C ALA A 246 5.47 29.73 -17.43
N GLY A 247 6.77 30.00 -17.59
CA GLY A 247 7.31 31.36 -17.57
C GLY A 247 6.76 32.24 -18.70
N TRP A 248 6.39 31.62 -19.83
CA TRP A 248 5.84 32.31 -20.99
C TRP A 248 4.32 32.34 -21.02
N LEU A 249 3.65 31.29 -20.51
CA LEU A 249 2.18 31.18 -20.54
C LEU A 249 1.47 32.18 -19.63
N TRP A 250 2.06 32.68 -18.57
CA TRP A 250 1.44 33.68 -17.74
C TRP A 250 1.18 35.00 -18.53
N TRP A 251 2.09 35.38 -19.46
CA TRP A 251 1.88 36.50 -20.38
C TRP A 251 0.71 36.30 -21.32
N LEU A 252 0.48 35.07 -21.81
CA LEU A 252 -0.69 34.69 -22.60
C LEU A 252 -1.96 34.65 -21.74
N GLY A 253 -1.87 34.38 -20.45
CA GLY A 253 -2.99 34.37 -19.53
C GLY A 253 -3.52 35.78 -19.21
N VAL A 254 -2.66 36.83 -19.29
CA VAL A 254 -3.08 38.21 -19.01
C VAL A 254 -4.15 38.75 -19.98
N PRO A 255 -4.00 38.63 -21.32
CA PRO A 255 -5.07 39.00 -22.26
C PRO A 255 -6.36 38.19 -22.04
N PHE A 256 -6.22 36.90 -21.69
CA PHE A 256 -7.36 36.02 -21.44
C PHE A 256 -8.10 36.43 -20.16
N ALA A 257 -7.38 36.74 -19.10
CA ALA A 257 -7.95 37.27 -17.87
C ALA A 257 -8.58 38.63 -18.07
N ALA A 258 -7.93 39.51 -18.86
CA ALA A 258 -8.49 40.82 -19.22
C ALA A 258 -9.77 40.69 -20.04
N ALA A 259 -9.81 39.80 -21.04
CA ALA A 259 -11.02 39.51 -21.83
C ALA A 259 -12.15 38.93 -20.96
N LEU A 260 -11.82 38.03 -20.04
CA LEU A 260 -12.78 37.47 -19.09
C LEU A 260 -13.32 38.53 -18.13
N VAL A 261 -12.46 39.40 -17.59
CA VAL A 261 -12.87 40.51 -16.71
C VAL A 261 -13.76 41.53 -17.46
N LEU A 262 -13.36 41.91 -18.69
CA LEU A 262 -14.19 42.79 -19.53
C LEU A 262 -15.53 42.12 -19.87
N ARG A 263 -15.55 40.82 -20.13
CA ARG A 263 -16.80 40.08 -20.37
C ARG A 263 -17.68 40.04 -19.13
N LEU A 264 -17.10 39.83 -17.94
CA LEU A 264 -17.81 39.86 -16.65
C LEU A 264 -18.35 41.29 -16.37
N LEU A 265 -17.56 42.32 -16.62
CA LEU A 265 -17.96 43.71 -16.49
C LEU A 265 -19.07 44.12 -17.45
N SER A 266 -19.14 43.52 -18.64
CA SER A 266 -20.20 43.78 -19.63
C SER A 266 -21.60 43.33 -19.14
N PHE A 267 -21.70 42.53 -18.10
CA PHE A 267 -22.97 42.17 -17.46
C PHE A 267 -23.38 43.16 -16.35
N ALA A 268 -22.52 44.09 -15.93
CA ALA A 268 -22.87 45.11 -14.93
C ALA A 268 -23.86 46.14 -15.51
N PRO A 269 -24.95 46.50 -14.80
CA PRO A 269 -26.01 47.36 -15.33
C PRO A 269 -25.56 48.73 -15.80
N GLY A 270 -24.44 49.27 -15.30
CA GLY A 270 -23.89 50.56 -15.68
C GLY A 270 -22.89 50.52 -16.82
N VAL A 271 -22.36 49.35 -17.20
CA VAL A 271 -21.30 49.20 -18.22
C VAL A 271 -21.84 48.75 -19.57
N LYS A 272 -23.01 48.11 -19.58
CA LYS A 272 -23.68 47.60 -20.79
C LYS A 272 -23.96 48.63 -21.87
N PRO A 273 -24.32 49.91 -21.58
CA PRO A 273 -24.52 50.94 -22.58
C PRO A 273 -23.23 51.51 -23.17
N LEU A 274 -22.08 51.33 -22.50
CA LEU A 274 -20.77 51.85 -22.94
C LEU A 274 -20.08 50.91 -23.93
N LEU A 275 -20.51 49.62 -24.02
CA LEU A 275 -19.97 48.63 -24.96
C LEU A 275 -20.94 48.49 -26.14
N ASP A 276 -20.67 49.22 -27.22
CA ASP A 276 -21.35 49.09 -28.50
C ASP A 276 -21.28 47.65 -29.03
N HIS A 277 -22.27 47.22 -29.84
CA HIS A 277 -22.25 45.91 -30.50
C HIS A 277 -20.95 45.63 -31.30
N HIS A 278 -20.23 46.65 -31.70
CA HIS A 278 -18.93 46.53 -32.35
C HIS A 278 -17.84 46.11 -31.36
N ALA A 279 -17.81 46.59 -30.12
CA ALA A 279 -16.85 46.22 -29.11
C ALA A 279 -17.02 44.76 -28.68
N GLU A 280 -18.26 44.24 -28.60
CA GLU A 280 -18.51 42.80 -28.33
C GLU A 280 -17.93 41.90 -29.44
N ARG A 281 -18.08 42.27 -30.72
CA ARG A 281 -17.49 41.50 -31.84
C ARG A 281 -15.96 41.52 -31.78
N TRP A 282 -15.35 42.66 -31.50
CA TRP A 282 -13.92 42.79 -31.38
C TRP A 282 -13.38 41.96 -30.20
N LEU A 283 -14.05 41.92 -29.05
CA LEU A 283 -13.67 41.08 -27.91
C LEU A 283 -13.77 39.59 -28.25
N VAL A 284 -14.80 39.15 -28.98
CA VAL A 284 -14.92 37.77 -29.45
C VAL A 284 -13.79 37.38 -30.39
N TRP A 285 -13.52 38.24 -31.41
CA TRP A 285 -12.44 38.00 -32.37
C TRP A 285 -11.05 38.01 -31.70
N PHE A 286 -10.85 38.92 -30.75
CA PHE A 286 -9.64 38.96 -29.94
C PHE A 286 -9.48 37.69 -29.07
N GLY A 287 -10.56 37.24 -28.45
CA GLY A 287 -10.57 35.97 -27.72
C GLY A 287 -10.26 34.77 -28.63
N ILE A 288 -10.84 34.69 -29.80
CA ILE A 288 -10.53 33.64 -30.80
C ILE A 288 -9.07 33.72 -31.23
N LEU A 289 -8.53 34.91 -31.48
CA LEU A 289 -7.10 35.09 -31.83
C LEU A 289 -6.18 34.63 -30.71
N VAL A 290 -6.46 34.97 -29.47
CA VAL A 290 -5.66 34.53 -28.30
C VAL A 290 -5.72 33.01 -28.13
N VAL A 291 -6.89 32.39 -28.30
CA VAL A 291 -7.03 30.93 -28.28
C VAL A 291 -6.26 30.30 -29.44
N ALA A 292 -6.37 30.86 -30.67
CA ALA A 292 -5.62 30.37 -31.84
C ALA A 292 -4.09 30.42 -31.58
N ILE A 293 -3.60 31.54 -31.05
CA ILE A 293 -2.16 31.69 -30.70
C ILE A 293 -1.75 30.67 -29.61
N ALA A 294 -2.58 30.50 -28.58
CA ALA A 294 -2.32 29.51 -27.51
C ALA A 294 -2.30 28.07 -28.07
N VAL A 295 -3.21 27.74 -28.98
CA VAL A 295 -3.25 26.42 -29.65
C VAL A 295 -2.01 26.23 -30.53
N VAL A 296 -1.63 27.22 -31.32
CA VAL A 296 -0.41 27.16 -32.19
C VAL A 296 0.82 27.01 -31.32
N ALA A 297 0.95 27.79 -30.25
CA ALA A 297 2.06 27.69 -29.30
C ALA A 297 2.12 26.30 -28.62
N ALA A 298 0.98 25.76 -28.19
CA ALA A 298 0.89 24.42 -27.60
C ALA A 298 1.25 23.33 -28.62
N VAL A 299 0.74 23.38 -29.85
CA VAL A 299 1.05 22.44 -30.92
C VAL A 299 2.54 22.52 -31.29
N THR A 300 3.08 23.73 -31.44
CA THR A 300 4.52 23.94 -31.72
C THR A 300 5.39 23.39 -30.59
N GLY A 301 5.01 23.64 -29.33
CA GLY A 301 5.67 23.08 -28.14
C GLY A 301 5.66 21.55 -28.14
N ILE A 302 4.51 20.94 -28.40
CA ILE A 302 4.35 19.47 -28.47
C ILE A 302 5.19 18.89 -29.63
N VAL A 303 5.13 19.50 -30.81
CA VAL A 303 5.91 19.05 -31.99
C VAL A 303 7.41 19.16 -31.72
N THR A 304 7.85 20.28 -31.12
CA THR A 304 9.24 20.47 -30.74
C THR A 304 9.69 19.45 -29.70
N MET A 305 8.87 19.19 -28.67
CA MET A 305 9.10 18.16 -27.65
C MET A 305 9.19 16.77 -28.28
N LEU A 306 8.29 16.42 -29.22
CA LEU A 306 8.34 15.13 -29.91
C LEU A 306 9.59 15.01 -30.81
N ARG A 307 10.04 16.10 -31.44
CA ARG A 307 11.30 16.12 -32.23
C ARG A 307 12.51 15.97 -31.32
N VAL A 308 12.56 16.69 -30.21
CA VAL A 308 13.66 16.58 -29.23
C VAL A 308 13.67 15.16 -28.62
N ASN A 309 12.53 14.61 -28.25
CA ASN A 309 12.44 13.23 -27.75
C ASN A 309 12.93 12.20 -28.79
N ARG A 310 12.57 12.37 -30.08
CA ARG A 310 13.07 11.49 -31.14
C ARG A 310 14.57 11.65 -31.33
N ALA A 311 15.07 12.87 -31.39
CA ALA A 311 16.50 13.12 -31.54
C ALA A 311 17.32 12.60 -30.34
N LEU A 312 16.79 12.68 -29.13
CA LEU A 312 17.39 12.07 -27.92
C LEU A 312 17.31 10.55 -27.94
N ALA A 313 16.17 9.98 -28.38
CA ALA A 313 16.01 8.53 -28.54
C ALA A 313 16.93 7.97 -29.65
N ASP A 314 17.13 8.71 -30.72
CA ASP A 314 18.07 8.36 -31.81
C ASP A 314 19.55 8.56 -31.38
N ALA A 315 19.83 9.49 -30.46
CA ALA A 315 21.16 9.75 -29.91
C ALA A 315 21.51 8.87 -28.70
N SER A 316 20.53 8.33 -28.00
CA SER A 316 20.71 7.34 -26.95
C SER A 316 20.96 5.97 -27.59
N VAL A 317 22.22 5.69 -27.88
CA VAL A 317 22.69 4.34 -28.17
C VAL A 317 22.63 3.58 -26.86
N GLY A 318 21.55 2.81 -26.65
CA GLY A 318 21.39 1.96 -25.47
C GLY A 318 20.02 2.05 -24.84
N GLU A 319 19.59 0.94 -24.29
CA GLU A 319 18.29 0.76 -23.63
C GLU A 319 18.00 1.86 -22.61
N ARG A 320 16.77 2.33 -22.62
CA ARG A 320 16.24 3.34 -21.71
C ARG A 320 16.58 2.98 -20.27
N GLY A 321 17.49 3.74 -19.66
CA GLY A 321 17.95 3.55 -18.28
C GLY A 321 16.82 3.83 -17.29
N ASP A 322 15.90 2.89 -17.15
CA ASP A 322 14.96 2.85 -16.04
C ASP A 322 15.63 2.05 -14.92
N ALA A 323 15.96 2.70 -13.80
CA ALA A 323 16.56 2.06 -12.62
C ALA A 323 15.80 0.81 -12.18
N SER A 324 14.48 0.79 -12.36
CA SER A 324 13.66 -0.38 -12.04
C SER A 324 13.83 -1.54 -13.04
N ALA A 325 14.16 -1.26 -14.29
CA ALA A 325 14.48 -2.27 -15.30
C ALA A 325 15.86 -2.89 -15.03
N HIS A 326 16.83 -2.06 -14.62
CA HIS A 326 18.14 -2.54 -14.22
C HIS A 326 18.05 -3.45 -12.96
N ASN A 327 17.35 -3.03 -11.94
CA ASN A 327 17.06 -3.89 -10.77
C ASN A 327 16.39 -5.22 -11.18
N ALA A 328 15.57 -5.24 -12.24
CA ALA A 328 14.99 -6.48 -12.74
C ALA A 328 16.03 -7.44 -13.33
N THR A 329 17.08 -6.92 -13.99
CA THR A 329 18.19 -7.73 -14.50
C THR A 329 18.99 -8.32 -13.33
N VAL A 330 19.29 -7.52 -12.31
CA VAL A 330 20.02 -7.97 -11.12
C VAL A 330 19.21 -8.97 -10.30
N ARG A 331 17.86 -8.86 -10.25
CA ARG A 331 17.01 -9.89 -9.64
C ARG A 331 17.12 -11.25 -10.32
N ALA A 332 17.30 -11.27 -11.65
CA ALA A 332 17.52 -12.53 -12.36
C ALA A 332 18.85 -13.18 -11.94
N GLU A 333 19.88 -12.39 -11.68
CA GLU A 333 21.15 -12.90 -11.14
C GLU A 333 21.01 -13.36 -9.68
N ALA A 334 20.26 -12.61 -8.85
CA ALA A 334 19.91 -13.05 -7.50
C ALA A 334 19.24 -14.44 -7.51
N ALA A 335 18.33 -14.68 -8.46
CA ALA A 335 17.68 -16.00 -8.60
C ALA A 335 18.68 -17.13 -8.92
N ARG A 336 19.73 -16.84 -9.71
CA ARG A 336 20.81 -17.82 -9.99
C ARG A 336 21.62 -18.13 -8.73
N LEU A 337 22.01 -17.09 -7.98
CA LEU A 337 22.76 -17.25 -6.72
C LEU A 337 21.95 -18.03 -5.68
N ILE A 338 20.64 -17.74 -5.56
CA ILE A 338 19.73 -18.45 -4.66
C ILE A 338 19.65 -19.93 -5.07
N SER A 339 19.57 -20.23 -6.36
CA SER A 339 19.60 -21.59 -6.87
C SER A 339 20.95 -22.30 -6.58
N ALA A 340 22.02 -21.54 -6.38
CA ALA A 340 23.35 -22.03 -5.98
C ALA A 340 23.54 -22.10 -4.45
N GLY A 341 22.48 -21.90 -3.65
CA GLY A 341 22.46 -22.03 -2.20
C GLY A 341 22.79 -20.75 -1.42
N TYR A 342 22.63 -19.57 -2.03
CA TYR A 342 22.67 -18.30 -1.30
C TYR A 342 21.28 -17.95 -0.78
N ALA A 343 21.24 -17.28 0.37
CA ALA A 343 20.00 -16.70 0.92
C ALA A 343 19.61 -15.38 0.21
N GLY A 344 20.59 -14.64 -0.34
CA GLY A 344 20.27 -13.40 -1.03
C GLY A 344 21.46 -12.70 -1.68
N LEU A 345 21.11 -11.66 -2.47
CA LEU A 345 22.02 -10.72 -3.11
C LEU A 345 21.68 -9.29 -2.70
N ILE A 346 22.69 -8.54 -2.26
CA ILE A 346 22.59 -7.11 -1.93
C ILE A 346 23.43 -6.30 -2.91
N THR A 347 22.84 -5.23 -3.47
CA THR A 347 23.53 -4.31 -4.38
C THR A 347 23.20 -2.84 -4.07
N GLY A 348 23.85 -1.92 -4.76
CA GLY A 348 23.56 -0.46 -4.86
C GLY A 348 23.37 -0.04 -6.32
N HIS A 349 24.13 0.98 -6.77
CA HIS A 349 24.33 1.47 -8.13
C HIS A 349 23.14 2.20 -8.77
N THR A 350 21.95 1.66 -8.66
CA THR A 350 20.76 2.25 -9.33
C THR A 350 20.12 3.40 -8.56
N HIS A 351 20.58 3.68 -7.35
CA HIS A 351 20.01 4.65 -6.41
C HIS A 351 18.53 4.42 -6.06
N GLU A 352 17.92 3.33 -6.53
CA GLU A 352 16.51 3.02 -6.22
C GLU A 352 16.42 1.86 -5.22
N PRO A 353 16.05 2.16 -3.96
CA PRO A 353 16.02 1.15 -2.91
C PRO A 353 14.96 0.09 -3.19
N GLU A 354 15.36 -1.17 -3.01
CA GLU A 354 14.50 -2.33 -3.22
C GLU A 354 14.75 -3.40 -2.17
N LEU A 355 13.69 -4.10 -1.76
CA LEU A 355 13.75 -5.35 -1.02
C LEU A 355 12.64 -6.25 -1.56
N SER A 356 13.04 -7.28 -2.31
CA SER A 356 12.12 -8.21 -2.99
C SER A 356 12.42 -9.63 -2.55
N GLN A 357 11.39 -10.44 -2.40
CA GLN A 357 11.55 -11.88 -2.27
C GLN A 357 11.78 -12.50 -3.66
N VAL A 358 12.72 -13.41 -3.78
CA VAL A 358 13.10 -14.11 -5.00
C VAL A 358 13.22 -15.59 -4.68
N GLY A 359 12.23 -16.40 -5.07
CA GLY A 359 12.18 -17.80 -4.66
C GLY A 359 12.18 -17.95 -3.13
N GLU A 360 13.03 -18.80 -2.61
CA GLU A 360 13.21 -19.01 -1.16
C GLU A 360 14.15 -17.97 -0.52
N GLY A 361 14.79 -17.09 -1.30
CA GLY A 361 15.70 -16.06 -0.84
C GLY A 361 15.23 -14.64 -1.16
N PHE A 362 16.18 -13.69 -1.22
CA PHE A 362 15.87 -12.28 -1.47
C PHE A 362 16.85 -11.57 -2.41
N TYR A 363 16.39 -10.51 -3.01
CA TYR A 363 17.19 -9.45 -3.63
C TYR A 363 16.96 -8.15 -2.90
N ALA A 364 18.04 -7.41 -2.62
CA ALA A 364 17.96 -6.09 -2.06
C ALA A 364 18.89 -5.10 -2.76
N ASN A 365 18.41 -3.86 -2.94
CA ASN A 365 19.23 -2.72 -3.35
C ASN A 365 19.19 -1.69 -2.21
N THR A 366 20.36 -1.28 -1.74
CA THR A 366 20.49 -0.33 -0.63
C THR A 366 19.91 1.05 -0.96
N GLY A 367 19.81 1.38 -2.26
CA GLY A 367 19.43 2.71 -2.72
C GLY A 367 20.62 3.68 -2.69
N CYS A 368 20.52 4.78 -1.96
CA CYS A 368 21.58 5.77 -1.86
C CYS A 368 21.46 6.65 -0.62
N ALA A 369 22.52 7.41 -0.32
CA ALA A 369 22.53 8.47 0.68
C ALA A 369 22.95 9.82 0.04
N THR A 370 22.23 10.26 -0.99
CA THR A 370 22.55 11.47 -1.76
C THR A 370 21.31 12.18 -2.31
N GLU A 371 21.52 13.19 -3.17
CA GLU A 371 20.44 13.81 -3.93
C GLU A 371 19.95 12.89 -5.05
N VAL A 372 18.63 12.84 -5.23
CA VAL A 372 17.99 12.14 -6.36
C VAL A 372 16.89 13.02 -6.95
N VAL A 373 16.87 13.14 -8.28
CA VAL A 373 15.77 13.80 -9.00
C VAL A 373 14.87 12.74 -9.59
N ARG A 374 13.65 12.60 -9.04
CA ARG A 374 12.71 11.58 -9.48
C ARG A 374 11.44 12.15 -10.10
N GLY A 375 10.90 11.43 -11.08
CA GLY A 375 9.60 11.72 -11.67
C GLY A 375 8.46 11.41 -10.68
N ARG A 376 7.58 12.41 -10.43
CA ARG A 376 6.35 12.25 -9.65
C ARG A 376 5.15 12.13 -10.58
N ARG A 377 4.14 11.32 -10.22
CA ARG A 377 2.94 11.17 -11.05
C ARG A 377 2.20 12.49 -11.23
N ALA A 378 1.79 12.76 -12.48
CA ALA A 378 0.97 13.90 -12.82
C ALA A 378 -0.52 13.52 -12.89
N ARG A 379 -1.39 14.51 -12.64
CA ARG A 379 -2.84 14.42 -12.88
C ARG A 379 -3.12 14.53 -14.38
N PHE A 380 -4.29 14.09 -14.81
CA PHE A 380 -4.82 14.28 -16.18
C PHE A 380 -4.00 13.61 -17.29
N GLY A 381 -3.08 12.68 -16.98
CA GLY A 381 -2.22 12.05 -17.99
C GLY A 381 -1.12 12.95 -18.53
N LEU A 382 -0.85 14.06 -17.84
CA LEU A 382 0.26 14.96 -18.18
C LEU A 382 1.63 14.32 -17.88
N PRO A 383 2.72 14.80 -18.48
CA PRO A 383 4.07 14.34 -18.19
C PRO A 383 4.39 14.45 -16.69
N SER A 384 5.17 13.51 -16.17
CA SER A 384 5.57 13.49 -14.77
C SER A 384 6.45 14.69 -14.41
N PRO A 385 6.12 15.53 -13.41
CA PRO A 385 7.06 16.53 -12.90
C PRO A 385 8.21 15.85 -12.16
N PHE A 386 9.43 16.33 -12.36
CA PHE A 386 10.63 15.82 -11.71
C PHE A 386 11.04 16.73 -10.56
N LEU A 387 11.13 16.16 -9.36
CA LEU A 387 11.44 16.86 -8.13
C LEU A 387 12.72 16.31 -7.50
N ALA A 388 13.57 17.21 -7.04
CA ALA A 388 14.76 16.86 -6.28
C ALA A 388 14.38 16.47 -4.84
N VAL A 389 14.94 15.38 -4.36
CA VAL A 389 14.80 14.89 -2.98
C VAL A 389 16.15 14.47 -2.46
N ARG A 390 16.40 14.70 -1.18
CA ARG A 390 17.49 14.04 -0.46
C ARG A 390 16.96 12.68 0.01
N ARG A 391 17.67 11.65 -0.34
CA ARG A 391 17.37 10.27 0.05
C ARG A 391 18.45 9.76 0.98
N LEU A 392 18.04 9.07 2.03
CA LEU A 392 18.91 8.20 2.82
C LEU A 392 18.21 6.86 2.90
N SER A 393 18.89 5.82 2.43
CA SER A 393 18.41 4.45 2.54
C SER A 393 19.53 3.51 2.94
N MET A 394 19.19 2.48 3.68
CA MET A 394 20.14 1.47 4.14
C MET A 394 19.44 0.13 4.36
N LEU A 395 20.22 -0.92 4.30
CA LEU A 395 19.80 -2.27 4.70
C LEU A 395 20.42 -2.62 6.05
N GLU A 396 19.66 -3.34 6.84
CA GLU A 396 20.10 -3.91 8.09
C GLU A 396 19.80 -5.42 8.08
N LEU A 397 20.86 -6.22 8.31
CA LEU A 397 20.74 -7.65 8.51
C LEU A 397 20.96 -7.94 9.99
N THR A 398 20.11 -8.79 10.54
CA THR A 398 20.21 -9.25 11.93
C THR A 398 20.23 -10.77 11.96
N ALA A 399 21.30 -11.31 12.54
CA ALA A 399 21.48 -12.74 12.74
C ALA A 399 20.70 -13.19 13.99
N GLY A 400 19.47 -13.64 13.78
CA GLY A 400 18.58 -14.12 14.82
C GLY A 400 18.32 -15.63 14.73
N PRO A 401 17.16 -16.11 15.22
CA PRO A 401 16.70 -17.47 14.93
C PRO A 401 16.61 -17.73 13.43
N VAL A 402 16.13 -16.75 12.68
CA VAL A 402 16.17 -16.69 11.21
C VAL A 402 16.87 -15.41 10.78
N LEU A 403 17.40 -15.37 9.56
CA LEU A 403 17.96 -14.16 8.98
C LEU A 403 16.84 -13.14 8.78
N SER A 404 16.97 -11.96 9.40
CA SER A 404 16.07 -10.83 9.18
C SER A 404 16.79 -9.75 8.39
N VAL A 405 16.16 -9.29 7.31
CA VAL A 405 16.64 -8.21 6.45
C VAL A 405 15.62 -7.09 6.45
N SER A 406 16.03 -5.88 6.82
CA SER A 406 15.15 -4.71 6.82
C SER A 406 15.73 -3.58 5.97
N LEU A 407 14.87 -2.96 5.15
CA LEU A 407 15.18 -1.77 4.36
C LEU A 407 14.58 -0.55 5.05
N SER A 408 15.45 0.40 5.41
CA SER A 408 15.06 1.70 5.96
C SER A 408 15.21 2.79 4.91
N LEU A 409 14.28 3.76 4.90
CA LEU A 409 14.23 4.84 3.93
C LEU A 409 13.80 6.15 4.60
N ALA A 410 14.46 7.25 4.23
CA ALA A 410 14.01 8.62 4.46
C ALA A 410 14.12 9.44 3.16
N GLU A 411 13.09 10.22 2.81
CA GLU A 411 13.14 11.16 1.69
C GLU A 411 12.66 12.53 2.13
N ARG A 412 13.50 13.55 1.88
CA ARG A 412 13.15 14.95 2.17
C ARG A 412 13.20 15.77 0.87
N PRO A 413 12.16 16.54 0.54
CA PRO A 413 12.16 17.39 -0.66
C PRO A 413 13.27 18.44 -0.58
N ILE A 414 14.00 18.64 -1.70
CA ILE A 414 14.93 19.74 -1.90
C ILE A 414 14.20 20.80 -2.73
N GLY A 415 14.07 22.02 -2.17
CA GLY A 415 13.36 23.11 -2.83
C GLY A 415 11.83 22.92 -2.87
N GLN A 416 11.16 23.86 -3.52
CA GLN A 416 9.70 23.81 -3.69
C GLN A 416 9.32 23.62 -5.16
N PRO A 417 8.33 22.78 -5.46
CA PRO A 417 7.81 22.65 -6.81
C PRO A 417 7.21 23.98 -7.29
N SER A 418 7.35 24.29 -8.57
CA SER A 418 6.73 25.44 -9.21
C SER A 418 5.20 25.40 -9.09
N PHE A 419 4.54 26.53 -9.35
CA PHE A 419 3.08 26.61 -9.26
C PHE A 419 2.39 25.58 -10.17
N LEU A 420 2.85 25.40 -11.40
CA LEU A 420 2.30 24.41 -12.34
C LEU A 420 2.63 22.98 -11.91
N GLU A 421 3.84 22.70 -11.46
CA GLU A 421 4.20 21.39 -10.92
C GLU A 421 3.28 21.03 -9.75
N ARG A 422 2.99 21.96 -8.81
CA ARG A 422 2.05 21.76 -7.69
C ARG A 422 0.62 21.47 -8.18
N LEU A 423 0.15 22.18 -9.19
CA LEU A 423 -1.20 22.00 -9.75
C LEU A 423 -1.39 20.61 -10.38
N VAL A 424 -0.36 20.13 -11.08
CA VAL A 424 -0.42 18.85 -11.79
C VAL A 424 0.02 17.65 -10.97
N LEU A 425 0.72 17.84 -9.86
CA LEU A 425 1.12 16.74 -8.98
C LEU A 425 -0.10 15.93 -8.53
N ALA A 426 -0.08 14.64 -8.85
CA ALA A 426 -1.03 13.70 -8.28
C ALA A 426 -0.72 13.46 -6.80
N PRO A 427 -1.74 13.21 -5.95
CA PRO A 427 -1.50 12.70 -4.63
C PRO A 427 -0.75 11.37 -4.75
N GLU A 428 0.46 11.34 -4.27
CA GLU A 428 1.28 10.16 -4.16
C GLU A 428 1.44 9.84 -2.68
N ARG A 429 1.71 8.58 -2.34
CA ARG A 429 2.05 8.20 -0.98
C ARG A 429 3.29 8.99 -0.57
N GLU A 430 3.20 9.77 0.49
CA GLU A 430 4.37 10.43 1.06
C GLU A 430 5.34 9.34 1.52
N ARG A 431 6.57 9.37 1.01
CA ARG A 431 7.66 8.55 1.54
C ARG A 431 8.06 9.11 2.91
N PRO A 432 8.57 8.31 3.82
CA PRO A 432 8.90 8.77 5.17
C PRO A 432 9.94 9.89 5.11
N ARG A 433 9.76 10.91 5.95
CA ARG A 433 10.70 12.03 6.06
C ARG A 433 11.81 11.78 7.07
N THR A 434 11.57 10.87 7.99
CA THR A 434 12.53 10.32 8.96
C THR A 434 12.86 8.90 8.55
N LEU A 435 14.00 8.39 8.96
CA LEU A 435 14.40 7.03 8.64
C LEU A 435 13.44 6.03 9.29
N GLU A 436 12.68 5.34 8.45
CA GLU A 436 11.67 4.36 8.85
C GLU A 436 11.86 3.07 8.05
N VAL A 437 11.61 1.93 8.68
CA VAL A 437 11.62 0.62 8.00
C VAL A 437 10.45 0.56 7.03
N VAL A 438 10.75 0.44 5.73
CA VAL A 438 9.75 0.38 4.65
C VAL A 438 9.56 -1.03 4.09
N GLY A 439 10.53 -1.92 4.31
CA GLY A 439 10.50 -3.34 3.94
C GLY A 439 11.16 -4.20 5.00
N ARG A 440 10.68 -5.43 5.21
CA ARG A 440 11.28 -6.42 6.11
C ARG A 440 10.97 -7.84 5.66
N LEU A 441 11.98 -8.67 5.62
CA LEU A 441 11.87 -10.12 5.43
C LEU A 441 12.40 -10.82 6.71
N PRO A 442 11.80 -11.91 7.15
CA PRO A 442 10.75 -12.71 6.48
C PRO A 442 9.31 -12.23 6.65
N ASP A 443 9.05 -11.08 7.31
CA ASP A 443 7.68 -10.58 7.55
C ASP A 443 6.87 -10.33 6.25
N GLY A 444 7.49 -10.51 5.08
CA GLY A 444 6.86 -10.37 3.78
C GLY A 444 6.52 -8.93 3.38
N ALA A 445 7.12 -7.94 4.04
CA ALA A 445 7.02 -6.55 3.65
C ALA A 445 8.09 -6.21 2.60
N VAL A 446 7.71 -6.22 1.31
CA VAL A 446 8.59 -5.88 0.18
C VAL A 446 8.53 -4.40 -0.18
N TRP A 447 9.57 -3.88 -0.83
CA TRP A 447 9.68 -2.51 -1.33
C TRP A 447 10.46 -2.43 -2.65
N PRO A 448 10.08 -1.66 -3.68
CA PRO A 448 8.80 -0.94 -3.78
C PRO A 448 7.64 -1.89 -4.08
N ILE A 449 6.44 -1.49 -3.65
CA ILE A 449 5.25 -2.27 -4.01
C ILE A 449 4.89 -1.93 -5.45
N SER A 450 4.87 -2.93 -6.32
CA SER A 450 4.44 -2.75 -7.70
C SER A 450 2.94 -2.46 -7.74
N GLU A 451 2.56 -1.21 -7.94
CA GLU A 451 1.14 -0.81 -8.04
C GLU A 451 0.51 -1.19 -9.39
N ARG A 452 1.27 -1.76 -10.34
CA ARG A 452 0.77 -2.02 -11.70
C ARG A 452 -0.48 -2.90 -11.72
N ALA A 453 -0.51 -3.95 -10.92
CA ALA A 453 -1.67 -4.85 -10.80
C ALA A 453 -2.92 -4.12 -10.26
N LEU A 454 -2.74 -3.13 -9.38
CA LEU A 454 -3.83 -2.36 -8.77
C LEU A 454 -4.27 -1.14 -9.59
N MET A 455 -3.47 -0.71 -10.58
CA MET A 455 -3.73 0.47 -11.41
C MET A 455 -5.09 0.46 -12.11
N PRO A 456 -5.54 -0.64 -12.76
CA PRO A 456 -6.83 -0.66 -13.44
C PRO A 456 -7.98 -0.36 -12.47
N TRP A 457 -7.89 -0.87 -11.25
CA TRP A 457 -8.91 -0.69 -10.22
C TRP A 457 -8.93 0.75 -9.67
N VAL A 458 -7.77 1.32 -9.35
CA VAL A 458 -7.63 2.71 -8.89
C VAL A 458 -8.17 3.68 -9.95
N ARG A 459 -7.83 3.46 -11.23
CA ARG A 459 -8.36 4.24 -12.36
C ARG A 459 -9.88 4.13 -12.47
N ARG A 460 -10.44 2.92 -12.42
CA ARG A 460 -11.87 2.64 -12.46
C ARG A 460 -12.61 3.40 -11.37
N ARG A 461 -12.12 3.33 -10.15
CA ARG A 461 -12.69 4.02 -8.98
C ARG A 461 -12.65 5.55 -9.13
N ARG A 462 -11.55 6.09 -9.66
CA ARG A 462 -11.41 7.53 -9.91
C ARG A 462 -12.41 8.02 -10.94
N ILE A 463 -12.56 7.33 -12.09
CA ILE A 463 -13.52 7.68 -13.14
C ILE A 463 -14.94 7.67 -12.60
N ARG A 464 -15.33 6.65 -11.83
CA ARG A 464 -16.64 6.57 -11.19
C ARG A 464 -16.89 7.71 -10.20
N ARG A 465 -15.88 8.13 -9.43
CA ARG A 465 -16.00 9.27 -8.51
C ARG A 465 -16.21 10.59 -9.26
N VAL A 466 -15.44 10.84 -10.32
CA VAL A 466 -15.56 12.02 -11.15
C VAL A 466 -16.94 12.07 -11.82
N ALA A 467 -17.39 10.97 -12.39
CA ALA A 467 -18.72 10.85 -13.01
C ALA A 467 -19.84 11.12 -12.00
N ALA A 468 -19.78 10.51 -10.83
CA ALA A 468 -20.76 10.70 -9.78
C ALA A 468 -20.78 12.13 -9.24
N PHE A 469 -19.60 12.73 -9.05
CA PHE A 469 -19.47 14.12 -8.59
C PHE A 469 -20.06 15.08 -9.63
N GLY A 470 -19.75 14.90 -10.92
CA GLY A 470 -20.32 15.70 -11.99
C GLY A 470 -21.85 15.63 -12.03
N LEU A 471 -22.41 14.41 -11.94
CA LEU A 471 -23.86 14.21 -11.89
C LEU A 471 -24.51 14.83 -10.64
N LEU A 472 -23.85 14.73 -9.49
CA LEU A 472 -24.33 15.33 -8.24
C LEU A 472 -24.34 16.85 -8.31
N VAL A 473 -23.26 17.46 -8.82
CA VAL A 473 -23.15 18.90 -8.97
C VAL A 473 -24.23 19.42 -9.93
N VAL A 474 -24.38 18.80 -11.11
CA VAL A 474 -25.43 19.15 -12.07
C VAL A 474 -26.81 19.00 -11.45
N GLY A 475 -27.06 17.91 -10.71
CA GLY A 475 -28.33 17.68 -10.04
C GLY A 475 -28.65 18.74 -8.97
N LEU A 476 -27.70 19.07 -8.11
CA LEU A 476 -27.84 20.08 -7.05
C LEU A 476 -28.04 21.49 -7.64
N LEU A 477 -27.28 21.84 -8.69
CA LEU A 477 -27.46 23.12 -9.36
C LEU A 477 -28.84 23.26 -9.97
N ASN A 478 -29.36 22.19 -10.59
CA ASN A 478 -30.74 22.21 -11.12
C ASN A 478 -31.77 22.43 -10.02
N VAL A 479 -31.65 21.81 -8.87
CA VAL A 479 -32.53 22.03 -7.71
C VAL A 479 -32.42 23.48 -7.21
N ALA A 480 -31.17 23.95 -7.01
CA ALA A 480 -30.91 25.27 -6.49
C ALA A 480 -31.51 26.39 -7.41
N PHE A 481 -31.26 26.29 -8.71
CA PHE A 481 -31.79 27.27 -9.66
C PHE A 481 -33.32 27.19 -9.84
N ALA A 482 -33.91 26.01 -9.67
CA ALA A 482 -35.38 25.88 -9.69
C ALA A 482 -36.04 26.51 -8.46
N LEU A 483 -35.37 26.58 -7.32
CA LEU A 483 -35.85 27.14 -6.06
C LEU A 483 -35.54 28.65 -5.90
N MET A 484 -34.50 29.13 -6.57
CA MET A 484 -34.06 30.53 -6.49
C MET A 484 -34.83 31.37 -7.53
N ARG A 485 -35.30 32.55 -7.14
CA ARG A 485 -35.81 33.54 -8.11
C ARG A 485 -34.67 34.02 -8.99
N PRO A 486 -34.81 34.08 -10.33
CA PRO A 486 -33.74 34.52 -11.22
C PRO A 486 -33.33 35.97 -10.91
N VAL A 487 -32.09 36.11 -10.43
CA VAL A 487 -31.43 37.42 -10.24
C VAL A 487 -30.65 37.71 -11.54
N GLY A 488 -30.53 38.97 -11.94
CA GLY A 488 -30.01 39.36 -13.27
C GLY A 488 -28.62 38.77 -13.61
N TRP A 489 -27.76 38.50 -12.60
CA TRP A 489 -26.44 37.91 -12.81
C TRP A 489 -26.42 36.36 -12.92
N THR A 490 -27.51 35.67 -12.55
CA THR A 490 -27.60 34.20 -12.68
C THR A 490 -28.02 33.72 -14.07
N ARG A 491 -28.66 34.59 -14.89
CA ARG A 491 -29.11 34.24 -16.24
C ARG A 491 -28.04 33.69 -17.18
N PRO A 492 -26.81 34.22 -17.21
CA PRO A 492 -25.74 33.62 -18.02
C PRO A 492 -25.31 32.23 -17.53
N VAL A 493 -25.32 32.00 -16.23
CA VAL A 493 -24.95 30.70 -15.63
C VAL A 493 -26.03 29.66 -15.90
N GLU A 494 -27.32 30.07 -15.88
CA GLU A 494 -28.45 29.20 -16.22
C GLU A 494 -28.42 28.72 -17.68
N ALA A 495 -27.92 29.54 -18.60
CA ALA A 495 -27.76 29.15 -20.00
C ALA A 495 -26.78 28.00 -20.19
N TRP A 496 -25.75 27.89 -19.34
CA TRP A 496 -24.73 26.86 -19.42
C TRP A 496 -25.09 25.57 -18.69
N LEU A 497 -26.14 25.59 -17.86
CA LEU A 497 -26.55 24.38 -17.15
C LEU A 497 -27.42 23.46 -18.04
N PRO A 498 -27.29 22.14 -17.93
CA PRO A 498 -28.06 21.20 -18.73
C PRO A 498 -29.57 21.30 -18.60
N PHE A 499 -30.08 21.99 -17.54
CA PHE A 499 -31.52 22.16 -17.27
C PHE A 499 -31.82 23.60 -16.81
N GLY A 500 -31.77 24.56 -17.71
CA GLY A 500 -32.09 25.96 -17.37
C GLY A 500 -33.52 26.14 -16.82
N ALA A 501 -33.67 26.98 -15.79
CA ALA A 501 -34.93 27.23 -15.12
C ALA A 501 -35.78 28.30 -15.84
N HIS A 502 -36.89 27.88 -16.45
CA HIS A 502 -38.01 28.74 -16.72
C HIS A 502 -39.15 28.46 -15.70
N PRO A 503 -39.98 29.46 -15.31
CA PRO A 503 -40.96 29.29 -14.23
C PRO A 503 -41.91 28.11 -14.38
N VAL A 504 -42.11 27.67 -15.61
CA VAL A 504 -43.01 26.57 -15.96
C VAL A 504 -42.37 25.17 -15.74
N SER A 505 -41.06 25.09 -15.66
CA SER A 505 -40.30 23.83 -15.56
C SER A 505 -39.65 23.59 -14.17
N GLY A 506 -39.94 24.45 -13.19
CA GLY A 506 -39.32 24.35 -11.86
C GLY A 506 -39.51 22.98 -11.22
N VAL A 507 -40.72 22.42 -11.27
CA VAL A 507 -41.01 21.08 -10.73
C VAL A 507 -40.26 20.01 -11.51
N ALA A 508 -40.25 20.08 -12.84
CA ALA A 508 -39.51 19.14 -13.67
C ALA A 508 -37.99 19.22 -13.44
N ALA A 509 -37.45 20.43 -13.25
CA ALA A 509 -36.04 20.64 -12.94
C ALA A 509 -35.64 20.10 -11.57
N VAL A 510 -36.47 20.27 -10.53
CA VAL A 510 -36.27 19.69 -9.20
C VAL A 510 -36.26 18.16 -9.27
N ILE A 511 -37.27 17.57 -9.92
CA ILE A 511 -37.39 16.11 -10.05
C ILE A 511 -36.17 15.53 -10.80
N THR A 512 -35.80 16.16 -11.91
CA THR A 512 -34.65 15.72 -12.71
C THR A 512 -33.35 15.90 -11.94
N GLY A 513 -33.19 17.00 -11.19
CA GLY A 513 -32.05 17.24 -10.33
C GLY A 513 -31.90 16.19 -9.21
N LEU A 514 -33.01 15.85 -8.54
CA LEU A 514 -33.05 14.78 -7.55
C LEU A 514 -32.78 13.39 -8.15
N ALA A 515 -33.28 13.12 -9.35
CA ALA A 515 -33.03 11.89 -10.08
C ALA A 515 -31.52 11.76 -10.44
N LEU A 516 -30.90 12.83 -10.92
CA LEU A 516 -29.46 12.86 -11.20
C LEU A 516 -28.61 12.64 -9.92
N ALA A 517 -28.97 13.28 -8.80
CA ALA A 517 -28.32 13.09 -7.53
C ALA A 517 -28.47 11.64 -7.03
N GLY A 518 -29.63 11.02 -7.21
CA GLY A 518 -29.87 9.60 -6.90
C GLY A 518 -29.07 8.64 -7.78
N VAL A 519 -29.02 8.90 -9.09
CA VAL A 519 -28.24 8.13 -10.06
C VAL A 519 -26.74 8.27 -9.81
N ALA A 520 -26.26 9.42 -9.36
CA ALA A 520 -24.85 9.66 -9.03
C ALA A 520 -24.31 8.62 -8.04
N ARG A 521 -25.12 8.22 -7.05
CA ARG A 521 -24.74 7.15 -6.12
C ARG A 521 -24.53 5.80 -6.82
N GLY A 522 -25.44 5.41 -7.73
CA GLY A 522 -25.33 4.17 -8.47
C GLY A 522 -24.14 4.17 -9.44
N VAL A 523 -23.86 5.32 -10.07
CA VAL A 523 -22.68 5.54 -10.93
C VAL A 523 -21.40 5.42 -10.13
N ARG A 524 -21.33 5.98 -8.91
CA ARG A 524 -20.20 5.81 -7.99
C ARG A 524 -19.91 4.34 -7.65
N LEU A 525 -20.96 3.52 -7.50
CA LEU A 525 -20.88 2.09 -7.26
C LEU A 525 -20.58 1.29 -8.54
N GLY A 526 -20.56 1.93 -9.71
CA GLY A 526 -20.26 1.30 -10.98
C GLY A 526 -21.43 0.53 -11.59
N TYR A 527 -22.67 0.72 -11.12
CA TYR A 527 -23.83 0.04 -11.67
C TYR A 527 -24.08 0.42 -13.13
N ARG A 528 -24.11 -0.57 -14.01
CA ARG A 528 -24.40 -0.39 -15.44
C ARG A 528 -25.76 0.26 -15.67
N ARG A 529 -26.75 -0.04 -14.84
CA ARG A 529 -28.10 0.54 -14.92
C ARG A 529 -28.11 2.02 -14.56
N ALA A 530 -27.36 2.41 -13.52
CA ALA A 530 -27.24 3.82 -13.14
C ALA A 530 -26.51 4.63 -14.22
N TRP A 531 -25.49 4.05 -14.84
CA TRP A 531 -24.79 4.65 -15.96
C TRP A 531 -25.73 4.86 -17.17
N LEU A 532 -26.54 3.83 -17.54
CA LEU A 532 -27.57 3.97 -18.58
C LEU A 532 -28.62 5.04 -18.20
N GLY A 533 -29.08 5.05 -16.95
CA GLY A 533 -30.01 6.06 -16.45
C GLY A 533 -29.45 7.48 -16.54
N ALA A 534 -28.17 7.67 -16.22
CA ALA A 534 -27.48 8.96 -16.38
C ALA A 534 -27.45 9.42 -17.84
N LEU A 535 -27.13 8.51 -18.77
CA LEU A 535 -27.14 8.81 -20.22
C LEU A 535 -28.54 9.21 -20.72
N VAL A 536 -29.56 8.45 -20.31
CA VAL A 536 -30.98 8.78 -20.68
C VAL A 536 -31.37 10.13 -20.15
N LEU A 537 -31.06 10.47 -18.90
CA LEU A 537 -31.36 11.76 -18.31
C LEU A 537 -30.62 12.91 -19.00
N LEU A 538 -29.33 12.72 -19.35
CA LEU A 538 -28.55 13.72 -20.09
C LEU A 538 -29.08 13.93 -21.50
N LEU A 539 -29.43 12.86 -22.23
CA LEU A 539 -30.04 12.95 -23.58
C LEU A 539 -31.41 13.59 -23.54
N ALA A 540 -32.27 13.18 -22.59
CA ALA A 540 -33.61 13.78 -22.42
C ALA A 540 -33.52 15.29 -22.13
N SER A 541 -32.54 15.67 -21.29
CA SER A 541 -32.26 17.09 -21.02
C SER A 541 -31.84 17.86 -22.25
N SER A 542 -30.91 17.30 -23.05
CA SER A 542 -30.46 17.95 -24.30
C SER A 542 -31.57 18.09 -25.30
N GLY A 543 -32.39 17.05 -25.49
CA GLY A 543 -33.57 17.08 -26.36
C GLY A 543 -34.62 18.11 -25.95
N TYR A 544 -34.91 18.20 -24.64
CA TYR A 544 -35.87 19.20 -24.11
C TYR A 544 -35.40 20.64 -24.38
N ARG A 545 -34.12 20.94 -24.21
CA ARG A 545 -33.54 22.27 -24.48
C ARG A 545 -33.59 22.66 -25.96
N LEU A 546 -33.29 21.71 -26.86
CA LEU A 546 -33.35 21.92 -28.31
C LEU A 546 -34.77 22.20 -28.78
N VAL A 547 -35.78 21.51 -28.26
CA VAL A 547 -37.19 21.70 -28.61
C VAL A 547 -37.76 23.05 -28.11
N ARG A 548 -37.18 23.60 -27.04
CA ARG A 548 -37.62 24.85 -26.39
C ARG A 548 -36.79 26.07 -26.75
N ASP A 549 -35.83 25.98 -27.65
CA ASP A 549 -34.94 27.07 -28.08
C ASP A 549 -34.20 27.80 -26.93
N LEU A 550 -33.80 27.04 -25.88
CA LEU A 550 -33.18 27.53 -24.65
C LEU A 550 -31.65 27.75 -24.77
N GLY A 551 -31.12 27.85 -25.97
CA GLY A 551 -29.70 27.96 -26.25
C GLY A 551 -28.97 26.61 -26.34
N PRO A 552 -27.98 26.47 -27.25
CA PRO A 552 -27.29 25.22 -27.51
C PRO A 552 -26.25 24.86 -26.44
N GLU A 553 -25.78 25.82 -25.62
CA GLU A 553 -24.58 25.66 -24.75
C GLU A 553 -24.77 24.54 -23.72
N GLY A 554 -25.88 24.52 -23.01
CA GLY A 554 -26.15 23.49 -22.01
C GLY A 554 -26.42 22.11 -22.62
N SER A 555 -26.94 22.06 -23.85
CA SER A 555 -27.09 20.81 -24.61
C SER A 555 -25.74 20.25 -25.03
N VAL A 556 -24.82 21.12 -25.46
CA VAL A 556 -23.44 20.72 -25.82
C VAL A 556 -22.70 20.14 -24.60
N ILE A 557 -22.78 20.79 -23.44
CA ILE A 557 -22.16 20.29 -22.20
C ILE A 557 -22.73 18.92 -21.81
N ALA A 558 -24.05 18.76 -21.84
CA ALA A 558 -24.71 17.48 -21.52
C ALA A 558 -24.32 16.38 -22.51
N CYS A 559 -24.24 16.70 -23.81
CA CYS A 559 -23.78 15.77 -24.84
C CYS A 559 -22.30 15.38 -24.66
N LEU A 560 -21.43 16.35 -24.42
CA LEU A 560 -20.00 16.08 -24.17
C LEU A 560 -19.78 15.21 -22.92
N PHE A 561 -20.51 15.50 -21.85
CA PHE A 561 -20.46 14.69 -20.63
C PHE A 561 -21.03 13.28 -20.85
N GLY A 562 -22.14 13.16 -21.60
CA GLY A 562 -22.70 11.89 -22.01
C GLY A 562 -21.75 11.08 -22.91
N LEU A 563 -21.10 11.74 -23.87
CA LEU A 563 -20.08 11.13 -24.73
C LEU A 563 -18.89 10.63 -23.91
N TRP A 564 -18.40 11.44 -22.94
CA TRP A 564 -17.35 11.01 -22.04
C TRP A 564 -17.78 9.77 -21.21
N LEU A 565 -19.00 9.75 -20.68
CA LEU A 565 -19.54 8.57 -19.99
C LEU A 565 -19.64 7.36 -20.91
N LEU A 566 -19.96 7.55 -22.19
CA LEU A 566 -19.99 6.47 -23.20
C LEU A 566 -18.59 5.92 -23.49
N LEU A 567 -17.58 6.78 -23.65
CA LEU A 567 -16.20 6.38 -23.86
C LEU A 567 -15.66 5.59 -22.68
N GLU A 568 -16.04 5.95 -21.46
CA GLU A 568 -15.61 5.28 -20.23
C GLU A 568 -16.55 4.12 -19.80
N HIS A 569 -17.42 3.63 -20.70
CA HIS A 569 -18.43 2.57 -20.41
C HIS A 569 -17.82 1.31 -19.77
N ARG A 570 -16.56 0.98 -20.06
CA ARG A 570 -15.85 -0.18 -19.52
C ARG A 570 -15.70 -0.15 -18.01
N HIS A 571 -15.84 1.02 -17.38
CA HIS A 571 -15.72 1.20 -15.93
C HIS A 571 -17.05 1.00 -15.17
N PHE A 572 -18.19 0.84 -15.88
CA PHE A 572 -19.53 0.65 -15.30
C PHE A 572 -20.08 -0.73 -15.65
N ARG A 573 -19.47 -1.77 -15.04
CA ARG A 573 -19.77 -3.19 -15.37
C ARG A 573 -20.59 -3.91 -14.29
N VAL A 574 -20.80 -3.27 -13.12
CA VAL A 574 -21.50 -3.92 -12.01
C VAL A 574 -22.94 -4.24 -12.38
N SER A 575 -23.22 -5.53 -12.46
CA SER A 575 -24.57 -6.05 -12.72
C SER A 575 -24.90 -7.00 -11.58
N PRO A 576 -25.64 -6.55 -10.55
CA PRO A 576 -25.98 -7.42 -9.44
C PRO A 576 -26.73 -8.66 -9.96
N PRO A 577 -26.33 -9.87 -9.53
CA PRO A 577 -27.07 -11.07 -9.87
C PRO A 577 -28.47 -11.00 -9.24
N GLY A 578 -29.53 -11.34 -9.98
CA GLY A 578 -30.87 -11.46 -9.43
C GLY A 578 -32.01 -10.85 -10.19
N PHE A 579 -31.75 -10.03 -11.22
CA PHE A 579 -32.78 -9.64 -12.18
C PHE A 579 -32.54 -10.39 -13.51
N ARG A 580 -33.45 -11.29 -13.86
CA ARG A 580 -33.41 -11.93 -15.19
C ARG A 580 -33.32 -10.85 -16.24
N ARG A 581 -32.29 -10.86 -17.10
CA ARG A 581 -32.02 -9.81 -18.12
C ARG A 581 -33.26 -9.41 -18.91
N ILE A 582 -34.10 -10.38 -19.26
CA ILE A 582 -35.32 -10.20 -20.04
C ILE A 582 -36.39 -9.45 -19.23
N ALA A 583 -36.59 -9.79 -17.96
CA ALA A 583 -37.57 -9.10 -17.11
C ALA A 583 -37.18 -7.64 -16.83
N GLY A 584 -35.87 -7.33 -16.70
CA GLY A 584 -35.42 -5.95 -16.52
C GLY A 584 -35.69 -5.06 -17.75
N TRP A 585 -35.47 -5.57 -18.95
CA TRP A 585 -35.77 -4.85 -20.18
C TRP A 585 -37.29 -4.68 -20.38
N ALA A 586 -38.08 -5.72 -20.15
CA ALA A 586 -39.55 -5.64 -20.22
C ALA A 586 -40.14 -4.64 -19.24
N VAL A 587 -39.64 -4.61 -18.00
CA VAL A 587 -40.06 -3.64 -16.97
C VAL A 587 -39.65 -2.23 -17.39
N MET A 588 -38.44 -2.03 -17.93
CA MET A 588 -37.96 -0.73 -18.41
C MET A 588 -38.82 -0.22 -19.56
N THR A 589 -39.05 -1.06 -20.60
CA THR A 589 -39.88 -0.71 -21.75
C THR A 589 -41.33 -0.39 -21.30
N GLY A 590 -41.85 -1.21 -20.39
CA GLY A 590 -43.19 -0.96 -19.82
C GLY A 590 -43.28 0.37 -19.06
N LEU A 591 -42.30 0.67 -18.21
CA LEU A 591 -42.24 1.95 -17.48
C LEU A 591 -42.07 3.15 -18.41
N VAL A 592 -41.25 3.05 -19.47
CA VAL A 592 -41.13 4.11 -20.47
C VAL A 592 -42.46 4.33 -21.23
N ILE A 593 -43.14 3.25 -21.63
CA ILE A 593 -44.45 3.34 -22.28
C ILE A 593 -45.49 3.96 -21.37
N VAL A 594 -45.58 3.55 -20.12
CA VAL A 594 -46.50 4.12 -19.12
C VAL A 594 -46.18 5.58 -18.85
N ALA A 595 -44.88 5.95 -18.76
CA ALA A 595 -44.49 7.35 -18.58
C ALA A 595 -44.86 8.23 -19.78
N LEU A 596 -44.65 7.72 -20.98
CA LEU A 596 -45.06 8.43 -22.20
C LEU A 596 -46.61 8.58 -22.30
N ALA A 597 -47.33 7.49 -22.04
CA ALA A 597 -48.80 7.52 -22.05
C ALA A 597 -49.39 8.47 -20.99
N ALA A 598 -48.84 8.41 -19.76
CA ALA A 598 -49.26 9.31 -18.67
C ALA A 598 -48.87 10.76 -18.94
N GLY A 599 -47.70 11.03 -19.52
CA GLY A 599 -47.25 12.35 -19.91
C GLY A 599 -48.10 12.96 -21.00
N LEU A 600 -48.47 12.18 -22.04
CA LEU A 600 -49.36 12.59 -23.14
C LEU A 600 -50.80 12.83 -22.62
N GLY A 601 -51.31 11.94 -21.78
CA GLY A 601 -52.65 12.10 -21.16
C GLY A 601 -52.75 13.35 -20.27
N ALA A 602 -51.72 13.59 -19.43
CA ALA A 602 -51.65 14.79 -18.61
C ALA A 602 -51.45 16.08 -19.43
N ALA A 603 -50.75 16.01 -20.57
CA ALA A 603 -50.61 17.13 -21.49
C ALA A 603 -51.94 17.47 -22.20
N TYR A 604 -52.72 16.42 -22.50
CA TYR A 604 -54.04 16.58 -23.10
C TYR A 604 -55.08 17.22 -22.16
N LEU A 605 -55.08 16.79 -20.86
CA LEU A 605 -56.02 17.24 -19.84
C LEU A 605 -55.64 18.55 -19.12
N GLY A 606 -54.35 18.78 -18.89
CA GLY A 606 -53.84 19.90 -18.06
C GLY A 606 -52.82 20.80 -18.76
N GLY A 607 -52.69 20.65 -20.09
CA GLY A 607 -51.69 21.40 -20.86
C GLY A 607 -50.28 20.76 -20.86
N ARG A 608 -49.46 21.23 -21.81
CA ARG A 608 -48.08 20.68 -22.08
C ARG A 608 -47.19 20.66 -20.86
N GLU A 609 -47.38 21.54 -19.92
CA GLU A 609 -46.61 21.74 -18.70
C GLU A 609 -46.87 20.63 -17.68
N THR A 610 -48.13 20.32 -17.44
CA THR A 610 -48.54 19.22 -16.56
C THR A 610 -48.04 17.87 -17.11
N GLY A 611 -48.11 17.69 -18.43
CA GLY A 611 -47.59 16.51 -19.10
C GLY A 611 -46.08 16.32 -18.91
N ALA A 612 -45.29 17.39 -19.06
CA ALA A 612 -43.85 17.37 -18.86
C ALA A 612 -43.44 17.05 -17.39
N ALA A 613 -44.17 17.62 -16.42
CA ALA A 613 -43.92 17.35 -14.99
C ALA A 613 -44.21 15.91 -14.61
N VAL A 614 -45.35 15.36 -15.10
CA VAL A 614 -45.73 13.96 -14.86
C VAL A 614 -44.73 12.98 -15.52
N LEU A 615 -44.33 13.26 -16.76
CA LEU A 615 -43.31 12.51 -17.48
C LEU A 615 -41.97 12.51 -16.73
N ALA A 616 -41.51 13.66 -16.29
CA ALA A 616 -40.27 13.81 -15.51
C ALA A 616 -40.33 13.06 -14.16
N LEU A 617 -41.46 13.10 -13.47
CA LEU A 617 -41.68 12.39 -12.21
C LEU A 617 -41.61 10.87 -12.41
N ILE A 618 -42.29 10.33 -13.41
CA ILE A 618 -42.32 8.88 -13.64
C ILE A 618 -40.95 8.40 -14.14
N LEU A 619 -40.35 9.09 -15.08
CA LEU A 619 -39.00 8.74 -15.56
C LEU A 619 -37.93 8.90 -14.48
N GLY A 620 -37.99 9.98 -13.71
CA GLY A 620 -37.07 10.24 -12.61
C GLY A 620 -37.17 9.15 -11.51
N THR A 621 -38.40 8.78 -11.16
CA THR A 621 -38.67 7.70 -10.17
C THR A 621 -38.22 6.34 -10.71
N ALA A 622 -38.53 6.02 -11.98
CA ALA A 622 -38.12 4.77 -12.61
C ALA A 622 -36.59 4.66 -12.67
N VAL A 623 -35.92 5.73 -13.07
CA VAL A 623 -34.46 5.77 -13.10
C VAL A 623 -33.85 5.64 -11.70
N LEU A 624 -34.45 6.29 -10.70
CA LEU A 624 -33.98 6.20 -9.31
C LEU A 624 -34.11 4.77 -8.76
N VAL A 625 -35.26 4.12 -8.98
CA VAL A 625 -35.51 2.72 -8.56
C VAL A 625 -34.54 1.75 -9.23
N LEU A 626 -34.28 1.94 -10.52
CA LEU A 626 -33.34 1.11 -11.27
C LEU A 626 -31.89 1.36 -10.90
N ALA A 627 -31.53 2.61 -10.59
CA ALA A 627 -30.18 2.99 -10.17
C ALA A 627 -29.84 2.51 -8.75
N THR A 628 -30.83 2.39 -7.87
CA THR A 628 -30.62 1.95 -6.48
C THR A 628 -30.48 0.44 -6.32
N GLY A 629 -30.77 -0.38 -7.33
CA GLY A 629 -30.62 -1.83 -7.44
C GLY A 629 -30.38 -2.64 -6.16
N LEU A 630 -30.95 -3.79 -6.01
CA LEU A 630 -30.67 -4.71 -4.90
C LEU A 630 -29.22 -5.21 -5.00
N PRO A 631 -28.48 -5.31 -3.90
CA PRO A 631 -27.11 -5.81 -3.91
C PRO A 631 -27.10 -7.29 -4.29
N GLY A 632 -25.99 -7.73 -4.87
CA GLY A 632 -25.68 -9.14 -5.02
C GLY A 632 -25.68 -9.82 -3.65
N ARG A 633 -26.31 -10.98 -3.55
CA ARG A 633 -26.20 -11.84 -2.36
C ARG A 633 -24.94 -12.67 -2.49
N GLU A 634 -24.31 -12.92 -1.35
CA GLU A 634 -23.22 -13.88 -1.27
C GLU A 634 -23.70 -15.26 -1.69
N HIS A 635 -23.01 -15.87 -2.64
CA HIS A 635 -23.24 -17.26 -3.03
C HIS A 635 -22.30 -18.13 -2.19
N ARG A 636 -22.78 -18.65 -1.08
CA ARG A 636 -22.02 -19.61 -0.29
C ARG A 636 -22.06 -20.98 -0.96
N ARG A 637 -20.90 -21.59 -1.11
CA ARG A 637 -20.79 -22.98 -1.54
C ARG A 637 -21.42 -23.88 -0.47
N THR A 638 -22.12 -24.93 -0.88
CA THR A 638 -22.77 -25.89 0.03
C THR A 638 -22.38 -27.32 -0.37
N GLY A 639 -22.58 -28.28 0.52
CA GLY A 639 -22.31 -29.69 0.28
C GLY A 639 -20.84 -29.97 -0.13
N GLU A 640 -20.64 -30.89 -1.05
CA GLU A 640 -19.30 -31.30 -1.52
C GLU A 640 -18.43 -30.15 -2.05
N ALA A 641 -19.05 -29.14 -2.70
CA ALA A 641 -18.30 -28.00 -3.20
C ALA A 641 -17.69 -27.18 -2.06
N ARG A 642 -18.37 -27.15 -0.88
CA ARG A 642 -17.84 -26.52 0.31
C ARG A 642 -16.74 -27.37 0.95
N ALA A 643 -16.92 -28.69 1.02
CA ALA A 643 -15.90 -29.60 1.56
C ALA A 643 -14.58 -29.49 0.77
N ARG A 644 -14.65 -29.58 -0.56
CA ARG A 644 -13.46 -29.41 -1.45
C ARG A 644 -12.82 -28.04 -1.31
N ALA A 645 -13.61 -27.00 -1.09
CA ALA A 645 -13.08 -25.64 -0.86
C ALA A 645 -12.40 -25.54 0.51
N PHE A 646 -12.91 -26.22 1.53
CA PHE A 646 -12.28 -26.30 2.84
C PHE A 646 -10.94 -27.02 2.77
N GLU A 647 -10.87 -28.19 2.13
CA GLU A 647 -9.62 -28.93 1.92
C GLU A 647 -8.55 -28.09 1.23
N ARG A 648 -8.93 -27.34 0.20
CA ARG A 648 -8.00 -26.42 -0.47
C ARG A 648 -7.58 -25.28 0.44
N ALA A 649 -8.49 -24.67 1.21
CA ALA A 649 -8.19 -23.62 2.17
C ALA A 649 -7.23 -24.12 3.26
N ARG A 650 -7.46 -25.35 3.75
CA ARG A 650 -6.60 -26.01 4.72
C ARG A 650 -5.19 -26.24 4.16
N ALA A 651 -5.06 -26.79 2.96
CA ALA A 651 -3.77 -27.04 2.31
C ALA A 651 -2.94 -25.76 2.11
N ILE A 652 -3.61 -24.63 1.77
CA ILE A 652 -2.96 -23.34 1.66
C ILE A 652 -2.53 -22.82 3.05
N PHE A 653 -3.40 -22.96 4.06
CA PHE A 653 -3.06 -22.58 5.43
C PHE A 653 -1.86 -23.39 5.94
N ASP A 654 -1.86 -24.71 5.77
CA ASP A 654 -0.78 -25.59 6.26
C ASP A 654 0.58 -25.25 5.63
N ARG A 655 0.58 -24.68 4.42
CA ARG A 655 1.80 -24.32 3.71
C ARG A 655 2.26 -22.87 3.96
N TYR A 656 1.34 -21.92 4.06
CA TYR A 656 1.64 -20.49 4.06
C TYR A 656 1.07 -19.73 5.26
N GLY A 657 0.18 -20.35 6.04
CA GLY A 657 -0.40 -19.74 7.22
C GLY A 657 0.57 -19.77 8.40
N GLY A 658 0.47 -18.79 9.27
CA GLY A 658 1.35 -18.75 10.43
C GLY A 658 1.16 -17.53 11.31
N ASP A 659 0.45 -16.52 10.84
CA ASP A 659 0.05 -15.41 11.71
C ASP A 659 -0.97 -15.89 12.76
N THR A 660 -0.98 -15.26 13.90
CA THR A 660 -1.86 -15.60 15.05
C THR A 660 -3.35 -15.57 14.72
N LEU A 661 -3.75 -14.88 13.63
CA LEU A 661 -5.14 -14.80 13.17
C LEU A 661 -5.46 -15.73 11.99
N ASP A 662 -4.46 -16.32 11.35
CA ASP A 662 -4.64 -17.02 10.07
C ASP A 662 -5.52 -18.27 10.18
N TYR A 663 -5.45 -18.99 11.31
CA TYR A 663 -6.28 -20.18 11.51
C TYR A 663 -7.77 -19.89 11.45
N PHE A 664 -8.18 -18.67 11.86
CA PHE A 664 -9.58 -18.24 11.84
C PHE A 664 -10.13 -18.02 10.42
N ALA A 665 -9.28 -18.10 9.37
CA ALA A 665 -9.72 -18.19 7.99
C ALA A 665 -10.56 -19.43 7.70
N LEU A 666 -10.39 -20.50 8.50
CA LEU A 666 -11.05 -21.79 8.32
C LEU A 666 -12.43 -21.90 9.00
N ARG A 667 -12.98 -20.79 9.53
CA ARG A 667 -14.30 -20.73 10.15
C ARG A 667 -15.43 -21.10 9.19
N ASP A 668 -16.52 -21.68 9.73
CA ASP A 668 -17.67 -22.09 8.92
C ASP A 668 -18.53 -20.92 8.40
N ASP A 669 -18.43 -19.74 9.00
CA ASP A 669 -19.18 -18.55 8.58
C ASP A 669 -18.45 -17.74 7.49
N LYS A 670 -17.27 -18.19 7.04
CA LYS A 670 -16.51 -17.55 5.97
C LYS A 670 -16.69 -18.24 4.62
N SER A 671 -16.61 -17.44 3.58
CA SER A 671 -16.44 -17.86 2.19
C SER A 671 -14.98 -17.69 1.79
N TRP A 672 -14.51 -18.47 0.82
CA TRP A 672 -13.13 -18.49 0.37
C TRP A 672 -13.02 -18.11 -1.11
N LEU A 673 -12.19 -17.11 -1.38
CA LEU A 673 -11.70 -16.79 -2.72
C LEU A 673 -10.28 -17.34 -2.84
N PHE A 674 -10.01 -18.04 -3.91
CA PHE A 674 -8.69 -18.57 -4.25
C PHE A 674 -8.14 -17.82 -5.46
N SER A 675 -6.95 -17.25 -5.32
CA SER A 675 -6.20 -16.61 -6.40
C SER A 675 -4.81 -17.24 -6.41
N GLY A 676 -4.54 -18.06 -7.43
CA GLY A 676 -3.34 -18.91 -7.44
C GLY A 676 -3.26 -19.80 -6.20
N ASN A 677 -2.17 -19.68 -5.45
CA ASN A 677 -1.93 -20.35 -4.17
C ASN A 677 -2.34 -19.48 -2.95
N THR A 678 -3.02 -18.36 -3.19
CA THR A 678 -3.45 -17.45 -2.12
C THR A 678 -4.92 -17.66 -1.77
N LEU A 679 -5.18 -17.76 -0.47
CA LEU A 679 -6.50 -17.85 0.17
C LEU A 679 -6.94 -16.49 0.71
N ILE A 680 -8.15 -16.07 0.38
CA ILE A 680 -8.79 -14.89 0.96
C ILE A 680 -10.10 -15.32 1.60
N ALA A 681 -10.15 -15.26 2.94
CA ALA A 681 -11.32 -15.60 3.71
C ALA A 681 -12.18 -14.35 3.98
N TYR A 682 -13.46 -14.40 3.67
CA TYR A 682 -14.35 -13.25 3.80
C TYR A 682 -15.80 -13.65 4.15
N SER A 683 -16.58 -12.68 4.63
CA SER A 683 -18.04 -12.77 4.69
C SER A 683 -18.69 -11.49 4.21
N VAL A 684 -19.89 -11.55 3.64
CA VAL A 684 -20.60 -10.35 3.15
C VAL A 684 -21.69 -9.96 4.15
N ILE A 685 -21.46 -8.87 4.88
CA ILE A 685 -22.36 -8.33 5.89
C ILE A 685 -22.73 -6.91 5.54
N ASN A 686 -24.01 -6.59 5.43
CA ASN A 686 -24.52 -5.24 5.10
C ASN A 686 -23.89 -4.63 3.83
N ARG A 687 -23.65 -5.44 2.80
CA ARG A 687 -22.93 -5.09 1.56
C ARG A 687 -21.44 -4.81 1.76
N VAL A 688 -20.86 -5.18 2.86
CA VAL A 688 -19.43 -5.11 3.10
C VAL A 688 -18.86 -6.51 2.97
N MET A 689 -17.95 -6.71 2.02
CA MET A 689 -17.06 -7.86 1.98
C MET A 689 -16.03 -7.67 3.07
N LEU A 690 -16.26 -8.31 4.21
CA LEU A 690 -15.38 -8.25 5.38
C LEU A 690 -14.36 -9.37 5.28
N VAL A 691 -13.11 -9.03 5.00
CA VAL A 691 -11.97 -9.94 4.93
C VAL A 691 -11.35 -10.05 6.33
N SER A 692 -11.06 -11.24 6.77
CA SER A 692 -10.34 -11.54 8.02
C SER A 692 -9.92 -13.02 8.01
N PRO A 693 -8.66 -13.33 8.30
CA PRO A 693 -7.49 -12.44 8.45
C PRO A 693 -7.03 -11.80 7.12
N ASP A 694 -5.78 -11.30 7.10
CA ASP A 694 -5.12 -10.95 5.85
C ASP A 694 -5.08 -12.16 4.90
N PRO A 695 -4.99 -11.95 3.57
CA PRO A 695 -4.86 -13.07 2.64
C PRO A 695 -3.61 -13.93 2.93
N ILE A 696 -3.79 -15.25 2.91
CA ILE A 696 -2.78 -16.26 3.22
C ILE A 696 -2.24 -16.84 1.92
N GLY A 697 -0.96 -16.73 1.69
CA GLY A 697 -0.32 -17.21 0.47
C GLY A 697 1.07 -16.65 0.24
N PRO A 698 1.74 -17.05 -0.85
CA PRO A 698 3.08 -16.59 -1.17
C PRO A 698 3.12 -15.05 -1.37
N VAL A 699 4.26 -14.46 -1.01
CA VAL A 699 4.42 -12.99 -0.97
C VAL A 699 4.31 -12.36 -2.36
N ASP A 700 4.81 -13.03 -3.37
CA ASP A 700 4.79 -12.61 -4.77
C ASP A 700 3.38 -12.58 -5.37
N GLU A 701 2.45 -13.40 -4.89
CA GLU A 701 1.05 -13.40 -5.33
C GLU A 701 0.16 -12.35 -4.62
N ARG A 702 0.63 -11.68 -3.57
CA ARG A 702 -0.19 -10.80 -2.71
C ARG A 702 -0.94 -9.71 -3.46
N LEU A 703 -0.29 -9.08 -4.45
CA LEU A 703 -0.88 -7.99 -5.22
C LEU A 703 -1.98 -8.47 -6.17
N ASP A 704 -1.75 -9.57 -6.85
CA ASP A 704 -2.72 -10.16 -7.79
C ASP A 704 -3.91 -10.72 -7.03
N ALA A 705 -3.67 -11.41 -5.94
CA ALA A 705 -4.73 -11.92 -5.06
C ALA A 705 -5.60 -10.78 -4.50
N TRP A 706 -4.99 -9.66 -4.08
CA TRP A 706 -5.76 -8.51 -3.63
C TRP A 706 -6.54 -7.83 -4.76
N SER A 707 -5.97 -7.78 -5.98
CA SER A 707 -6.68 -7.31 -7.17
C SER A 707 -7.93 -8.15 -7.46
N ASP A 708 -7.83 -9.48 -7.35
CA ASP A 708 -8.96 -10.40 -7.54
C ASP A 708 -10.05 -10.21 -6.46
N ALA A 709 -9.66 -9.99 -5.20
CA ALA A 709 -10.61 -9.68 -4.13
C ALA A 709 -11.38 -8.39 -4.40
N MET A 710 -10.68 -7.36 -4.88
CA MET A 710 -11.30 -6.09 -5.23
C MET A 710 -12.21 -6.20 -6.46
N ASP A 711 -11.83 -7.00 -7.47
CA ASP A 711 -12.67 -7.26 -8.63
C ASP A 711 -13.91 -8.08 -8.25
N LEU A 712 -13.81 -9.04 -7.35
CA LEU A 712 -14.95 -9.76 -6.80
C LEU A 712 -15.92 -8.81 -6.08
N ALA A 713 -15.42 -7.96 -5.18
CA ALA A 713 -16.23 -6.99 -4.46
C ALA A 713 -16.90 -6.00 -5.42
N ASP A 714 -16.14 -5.50 -6.40
CA ASP A 714 -16.61 -4.55 -7.42
C ASP A 714 -17.70 -5.16 -8.31
N THR A 715 -17.52 -6.39 -8.78
CA THR A 715 -18.48 -7.08 -9.65
C THR A 715 -19.84 -7.27 -8.96
N ASN A 716 -19.82 -7.49 -7.66
CA ASN A 716 -21.04 -7.68 -6.85
C ASN A 716 -21.60 -6.39 -6.25
N GLY A 717 -20.90 -5.26 -6.39
CA GLY A 717 -21.28 -3.97 -5.81
C GLY A 717 -21.18 -3.94 -4.29
N TRP A 718 -20.21 -4.69 -3.73
CA TRP A 718 -19.89 -4.69 -2.31
C TRP A 718 -18.82 -3.64 -2.00
N TYR A 719 -18.87 -3.08 -0.80
CA TYR A 719 -17.76 -2.38 -0.21
C TYR A 719 -16.75 -3.40 0.33
N ILE A 720 -15.47 -3.04 0.40
CA ILE A 720 -14.47 -3.93 0.97
C ILE A 720 -13.95 -3.37 2.29
N SER A 721 -13.76 -4.24 3.26
CA SER A 721 -13.14 -3.92 4.54
C SER A 721 -12.29 -5.09 5.01
N VAL A 722 -11.18 -4.81 5.71
CA VAL A 722 -10.34 -5.83 6.34
C VAL A 722 -10.36 -5.62 7.84
N LEU A 723 -10.48 -6.70 8.59
CA LEU A 723 -10.48 -6.71 10.05
C LEU A 723 -9.26 -7.46 10.56
N GLY A 724 -8.48 -6.82 11.43
CA GLY A 724 -7.28 -7.40 11.99
C GLY A 724 -6.05 -7.35 11.06
N ALA A 725 -6.03 -6.43 10.08
CA ALA A 725 -4.92 -6.30 9.14
C ALA A 725 -3.59 -6.05 9.85
N SER A 726 -2.56 -6.77 9.43
CA SER A 726 -1.19 -6.61 9.90
C SER A 726 -0.49 -5.38 9.28
N ALA A 727 0.58 -4.94 9.89
CA ALA A 727 1.41 -3.85 9.37
C ALA A 727 2.01 -4.19 8.00
N SER A 728 2.33 -5.46 7.74
CA SER A 728 2.92 -5.95 6.48
C SER A 728 1.97 -5.80 5.28
N TRP A 729 0.66 -5.92 5.49
CA TRP A 729 -0.36 -5.77 4.45
C TRP A 729 -0.82 -4.34 4.22
N LEU A 730 -0.63 -3.42 5.18
CA LEU A 730 -1.05 -2.02 5.04
C LEU A 730 -0.53 -1.32 3.78
N PRO A 731 0.73 -1.55 3.34
CA PRO A 731 1.22 -0.98 2.10
C PRO A 731 0.38 -1.36 0.88
N ILE A 732 -0.01 -2.63 0.75
CA ILE A 732 -0.85 -3.14 -0.36
C ILE A 732 -2.24 -2.51 -0.31
N TYR A 733 -2.88 -2.48 0.86
CA TYR A 733 -4.19 -1.87 1.02
C TYR A 733 -4.19 -0.37 0.68
N ARG A 734 -3.15 0.34 1.11
CA ARG A 734 -2.98 1.77 0.77
C ARG A 734 -2.73 1.99 -0.71
N ALA A 735 -1.91 1.14 -1.36
CA ALA A 735 -1.68 1.18 -2.81
C ALA A 735 -2.99 0.97 -3.59
N ALA A 736 -3.89 0.13 -3.08
CA ALA A 736 -5.25 -0.05 -3.59
C ALA A 736 -6.18 1.15 -3.31
N GLY A 737 -5.71 2.18 -2.60
CA GLY A 737 -6.48 3.39 -2.27
C GLY A 737 -7.46 3.18 -1.11
N LEU A 738 -7.22 2.17 -0.28
CA LEU A 738 -7.98 1.93 0.94
C LEU A 738 -7.39 2.72 2.12
N THR A 739 -8.20 2.95 3.14
CA THR A 739 -7.80 3.69 4.35
C THR A 739 -7.66 2.73 5.52
N GLY A 740 -6.45 2.60 6.06
CA GLY A 740 -6.19 1.88 7.30
C GLY A 740 -6.37 2.79 8.52
N VAL A 741 -7.04 2.28 9.54
CA VAL A 741 -7.24 2.93 10.84
C VAL A 741 -6.71 1.98 11.90
N TYR A 742 -5.90 2.48 12.82
CA TYR A 742 -5.42 1.71 13.95
C TYR A 742 -6.61 1.19 14.79
N MET A 743 -6.63 -0.10 15.04
CA MET A 743 -7.71 -0.77 15.76
C MET A 743 -7.30 -1.13 17.19
N GLY A 744 -6.05 -1.48 17.39
CA GLY A 744 -5.49 -1.87 18.68
C GLY A 744 -4.22 -2.71 18.52
N ASP A 745 -3.79 -3.32 19.62
CA ASP A 745 -2.61 -4.16 19.64
C ASP A 745 -2.95 -5.57 20.10
N GLU A 746 -2.32 -6.53 19.48
CA GLU A 746 -2.32 -7.92 19.88
C GLU A 746 -1.21 -8.15 20.91
N ALA A 747 -1.53 -8.92 21.95
CA ALA A 747 -0.61 -9.25 23.03
C ALA A 747 0.05 -10.61 22.75
N ILE A 748 1.37 -10.65 22.57
CA ILE A 748 2.13 -11.90 22.37
C ILE A 748 3.14 -12.05 23.49
N VAL A 749 2.99 -13.09 24.29
CA VAL A 749 3.93 -13.39 25.37
C VAL A 749 5.11 -14.19 24.82
N ASP A 750 6.32 -13.76 25.13
CA ASP A 750 7.53 -14.54 24.86
C ASP A 750 7.73 -15.58 25.98
N CYS A 751 7.37 -16.82 25.69
CA CYS A 751 7.39 -17.91 26.67
C CYS A 751 8.82 -18.26 27.15
N GLN A 752 9.85 -18.05 26.31
CA GLN A 752 11.24 -18.39 26.66
C GLN A 752 11.84 -17.39 27.66
N SER A 753 11.50 -16.11 27.56
CA SER A 753 11.98 -15.07 28.44
C SER A 753 11.04 -14.77 29.61
N PHE A 754 9.83 -15.34 29.63
CA PHE A 754 8.83 -15.08 30.66
C PHE A 754 9.28 -15.54 32.03
N SER A 755 9.06 -14.68 33.05
CA SER A 755 9.44 -15.01 34.43
C SER A 755 8.49 -14.40 35.45
N LEU A 756 8.07 -15.17 36.42
CA LEU A 756 7.29 -14.71 37.56
C LEU A 756 8.09 -13.88 38.59
N LYS A 757 9.38 -13.57 38.35
CA LYS A 757 10.23 -12.75 39.22
C LYS A 757 9.86 -11.25 39.10
N GLY A 758 10.04 -10.50 40.17
CA GLY A 758 9.82 -9.05 40.19
C GLY A 758 8.52 -8.59 40.88
N LYS A 759 8.40 -7.27 41.11
CA LYS A 759 7.25 -6.64 41.80
C LYS A 759 5.99 -6.64 40.94
N SER A 760 6.13 -6.44 39.65
CA SER A 760 5.00 -6.46 38.68
C SER A 760 4.29 -7.79 38.65
N MET A 761 5.01 -8.89 38.79
CA MET A 761 4.51 -10.28 38.75
C MET A 761 3.91 -10.77 40.08
N LYS A 762 3.81 -9.92 41.11
CA LYS A 762 3.32 -10.33 42.46
C LYS A 762 1.92 -10.94 42.44
N SER A 763 1.02 -10.39 41.60
CA SER A 763 -0.37 -10.84 41.49
C SER A 763 -0.43 -12.25 40.86
N LEU A 764 0.23 -12.42 39.72
CA LEU A 764 0.28 -13.69 38.98
C LEU A 764 0.95 -14.79 39.81
N ARG A 765 2.11 -14.48 40.43
CA ARG A 765 2.79 -15.41 41.32
C ARG A 765 1.90 -15.81 42.52
N GLY A 766 1.14 -14.85 43.08
CA GLY A 766 0.20 -15.13 44.17
C GLY A 766 -0.94 -16.04 43.74
N ALA A 767 -1.49 -15.85 42.54
CA ALA A 767 -2.53 -16.72 41.94
C ALA A 767 -1.96 -18.12 41.67
N TYR A 768 -0.81 -18.22 41.03
CA TYR A 768 -0.12 -19.47 40.75
C TYR A 768 0.13 -20.32 42.01
N ASN A 769 0.74 -19.72 43.03
CA ASN A 769 1.05 -20.40 44.29
C ASN A 769 -0.19 -20.85 45.03
N ARG A 770 -1.30 -20.11 45.02
CA ARG A 770 -2.56 -20.52 45.63
C ARG A 770 -3.14 -21.73 44.96
N MET A 771 -3.22 -21.69 43.58
CA MET A 771 -3.80 -22.78 42.81
C MET A 771 -3.02 -24.08 42.97
N SER A 772 -1.69 -24.03 42.78
CA SER A 772 -0.82 -25.20 42.96
C SER A 772 -0.93 -25.80 44.38
N LYS A 773 -0.95 -24.94 45.44
CA LYS A 773 -1.11 -25.43 46.85
C LYS A 773 -2.48 -25.99 47.17
N SER A 774 -3.50 -25.58 46.44
CA SER A 774 -4.88 -26.05 46.64
C SER A 774 -5.21 -27.32 45.83
N GLY A 775 -4.20 -27.96 45.22
CA GLY A 775 -4.34 -29.20 44.48
C GLY A 775 -4.90 -29.08 43.06
N TYR A 776 -4.95 -27.84 42.50
CA TYR A 776 -5.28 -27.66 41.07
C TYR A 776 -4.06 -27.98 40.24
N HIS A 777 -4.28 -28.59 39.07
CA HIS A 777 -3.23 -28.83 38.06
C HIS A 777 -3.78 -28.61 36.64
N VAL A 778 -2.91 -28.41 35.68
CA VAL A 778 -3.29 -28.14 34.27
C VAL A 778 -2.65 -29.20 33.41
N ASP A 779 -3.46 -29.90 32.65
CA ASP A 779 -3.04 -30.83 31.61
C ASP A 779 -3.09 -30.15 30.24
N VAL A 780 -1.98 -30.20 29.49
CA VAL A 780 -1.89 -29.61 28.15
C VAL A 780 -1.72 -30.75 27.15
N MET A 781 -2.67 -30.83 26.19
CA MET A 781 -2.74 -31.95 25.27
C MET A 781 -3.29 -31.50 23.89
N PRO A 782 -3.04 -32.23 22.78
CA PRO A 782 -3.73 -32.03 21.52
C PRO A 782 -5.25 -32.20 21.69
N ALA A 783 -6.04 -31.27 21.14
CA ALA A 783 -7.51 -31.27 21.39
C ALA A 783 -8.20 -32.55 20.89
N LEU A 784 -7.71 -33.16 19.81
CA LEU A 784 -8.28 -34.40 19.27
C LEU A 784 -7.89 -35.67 20.07
N GLU A 785 -6.88 -35.60 20.92
CA GLU A 785 -6.46 -36.74 21.77
C GLU A 785 -7.25 -36.80 23.12
N THR A 786 -8.11 -35.81 23.38
CA THR A 786 -8.97 -35.74 24.55
C THR A 786 -9.93 -36.93 24.57
N SER A 787 -10.10 -37.57 25.73
CA SER A 787 -11.05 -38.68 25.91
C SER A 787 -12.49 -38.23 25.70
N ALA A 788 -13.36 -39.16 25.28
CA ALA A 788 -14.78 -38.84 25.04
C ALA A 788 -15.48 -38.31 26.30
N GLU A 789 -15.11 -38.83 27.48
CA GLU A 789 -15.66 -38.42 28.77
C GLU A 789 -15.25 -36.97 29.09
N LEU A 790 -13.96 -36.63 28.95
CA LEU A 790 -13.45 -35.28 29.18
C LEU A 790 -14.03 -34.29 28.14
N ARG A 791 -14.19 -34.69 26.86
CA ARG A 791 -14.87 -33.86 25.86
C ARG A 791 -16.28 -33.45 26.29
N ALA A 792 -17.10 -34.42 26.76
CA ALA A 792 -18.46 -34.13 27.21
C ALA A 792 -18.46 -33.13 28.38
N GLN A 793 -17.59 -33.33 29.36
CA GLN A 793 -17.46 -32.41 30.51
C GLN A 793 -17.04 -31.00 30.10
N LEU A 794 -16.15 -30.86 29.11
CA LEU A 794 -15.69 -29.57 28.61
C LEU A 794 -16.75 -28.86 27.75
N GLU A 795 -17.57 -29.61 27.00
CA GLU A 795 -18.74 -29.07 26.28
C GLU A 795 -19.82 -28.56 27.23
N ASP A 796 -20.07 -29.28 28.32
CA ASP A 796 -20.98 -28.86 29.40
C ASP A 796 -20.46 -27.58 30.06
N LEU A 797 -19.19 -27.51 30.42
CA LEU A 797 -18.53 -26.32 31.00
C LEU A 797 -18.58 -25.12 30.06
N ALA A 798 -18.37 -25.34 28.74
CA ALA A 798 -18.47 -24.29 27.72
C ALA A 798 -19.93 -23.77 27.60
N THR A 799 -20.90 -24.64 27.72
CA THR A 799 -22.34 -24.32 27.66
C THR A 799 -22.79 -23.55 28.91
N GLU A 800 -22.37 -23.98 30.08
CA GLU A 800 -22.60 -23.29 31.35
C GLU A 800 -22.08 -21.86 31.32
N THR A 801 -20.87 -21.68 30.84
CA THR A 801 -20.23 -20.37 30.80
C THR A 801 -20.91 -19.39 29.83
N ARG A 802 -21.52 -19.91 28.77
CA ARG A 802 -22.21 -19.07 27.75
C ARG A 802 -23.55 -18.50 28.21
N GLN A 803 -24.22 -19.11 29.14
CA GLN A 803 -25.55 -18.71 29.66
C GLN A 803 -26.55 -18.34 28.52
N GLY A 804 -26.46 -19.02 27.38
CA GLY A 804 -27.29 -18.74 26.20
C GLY A 804 -26.87 -17.58 25.31
N GLU A 805 -25.74 -16.88 25.57
CA GLU A 805 -25.22 -15.86 24.69
C GLU A 805 -24.57 -16.44 23.43
N ALA A 806 -24.69 -15.71 22.30
CA ALA A 806 -23.99 -16.06 21.07
C ALA A 806 -22.47 -15.92 21.24
N GLU A 807 -21.72 -16.85 20.67
CA GLU A 807 -20.26 -16.80 20.70
C GLU A 807 -19.74 -15.58 19.96
N ARG A 808 -18.91 -14.76 20.63
CA ARG A 808 -18.29 -13.56 20.04
C ARG A 808 -17.02 -13.96 19.32
N GLY A 809 -16.71 -13.32 18.21
CA GLY A 809 -15.39 -13.40 17.60
C GLY A 809 -15.37 -13.96 16.18
N PHE A 810 -15.69 -13.13 15.20
CA PHE A 810 -15.50 -13.44 13.79
C PHE A 810 -14.01 -13.54 13.39
N SER A 811 -13.16 -12.77 14.07
CA SER A 811 -11.74 -12.65 13.74
C SER A 811 -10.82 -13.47 14.65
N MET A 812 -11.30 -13.91 15.82
CA MET A 812 -10.43 -14.43 16.88
C MET A 812 -10.96 -15.68 17.58
N THR A 813 -12.02 -16.32 17.09
CA THR A 813 -12.57 -17.54 17.70
C THR A 813 -13.11 -18.47 16.61
N LEU A 814 -12.78 -19.77 16.68
CA LEU A 814 -13.33 -20.77 15.75
C LEU A 814 -14.81 -21.03 15.93
N SER A 815 -15.32 -20.81 17.14
CA SER A 815 -16.71 -21.09 17.56
C SER A 815 -17.10 -22.57 17.47
N ARG A 816 -16.12 -23.49 17.52
CA ARG A 816 -16.32 -24.94 17.55
C ARG A 816 -15.22 -25.62 18.35
N MET A 817 -15.49 -26.77 18.85
CA MET A 817 -14.59 -27.62 19.63
C MET A 817 -14.61 -29.03 19.05
N PHE A 818 -13.52 -29.77 19.21
CA PHE A 818 -13.38 -31.20 18.87
C PHE A 818 -13.80 -31.60 17.44
N ASP A 819 -13.74 -30.65 16.46
CA ASP A 819 -13.99 -30.96 15.07
C ASP A 819 -12.79 -31.70 14.48
N GLU A 820 -13.00 -32.85 13.85
CA GLU A 820 -11.94 -33.68 13.26
C GLU A 820 -11.15 -32.94 12.17
N ARG A 821 -11.72 -31.90 11.59
CA ARG A 821 -11.05 -31.02 10.60
C ARG A 821 -10.01 -30.13 11.22
N ASP A 822 -10.08 -29.87 12.54
CA ASP A 822 -9.21 -28.94 13.25
C ASP A 822 -8.01 -29.66 13.87
N THR A 823 -7.10 -30.12 13.04
CA THR A 823 -5.85 -30.76 13.49
C THR A 823 -4.86 -29.72 14.00
N GLY A 824 -4.05 -30.08 15.01
CA GLY A 824 -3.01 -29.21 15.56
C GLY A 824 -3.49 -28.22 16.63
N LEU A 825 -4.77 -28.24 17.05
CA LEU A 825 -5.24 -27.46 18.18
C LEU A 825 -4.69 -27.99 19.49
N LEU A 826 -4.33 -27.06 20.39
CA LEU A 826 -3.87 -27.36 21.73
C LEU A 826 -4.95 -27.02 22.74
N LEU A 827 -5.17 -27.90 23.71
CA LEU A 827 -6.08 -27.75 24.81
C LEU A 827 -5.33 -27.75 26.14
N ALA A 828 -5.56 -26.74 26.98
CA ALA A 828 -5.04 -26.70 28.36
C ALA A 828 -6.23 -26.74 29.32
N VAL A 829 -6.33 -27.80 30.11
CA VAL A 829 -7.47 -28.10 30.99
C VAL A 829 -7.03 -28.03 32.45
N CYS A 830 -7.62 -27.16 33.22
CA CYS A 830 -7.42 -27.08 34.65
C CYS A 830 -8.40 -28.04 35.36
N LEU A 831 -7.86 -28.99 36.10
CA LEU A 831 -8.59 -29.94 36.92
C LEU A 831 -8.54 -29.47 38.37
N GLY A 832 -9.67 -29.58 39.03
CA GLY A 832 -9.82 -29.33 40.46
C GLY A 832 -9.23 -30.46 41.33
N PRO A 833 -9.19 -30.29 42.66
CA PRO A 833 -8.73 -31.35 43.59
C PRO A 833 -9.60 -32.62 43.53
N ASP A 834 -10.80 -32.51 43.01
CA ASP A 834 -11.76 -33.60 42.75
C ASP A 834 -11.54 -34.30 41.40
N GLY A 835 -10.59 -33.84 40.61
CA GLY A 835 -10.30 -34.35 39.26
C GLY A 835 -11.29 -33.87 38.19
N LEU A 836 -12.22 -32.97 38.52
CA LEU A 836 -13.17 -32.42 37.52
C LEU A 836 -12.62 -31.16 36.84
N PRO A 837 -12.92 -30.92 35.53
CA PRO A 837 -12.47 -29.74 34.83
C PRO A 837 -13.21 -28.48 35.32
N VAL A 838 -12.46 -27.46 35.72
CA VAL A 838 -12.97 -26.18 36.26
C VAL A 838 -12.68 -25.00 35.35
N ALA A 839 -11.68 -25.12 34.49
CA ALA A 839 -11.38 -24.12 33.46
C ALA A 839 -10.62 -24.78 32.31
N PHE A 840 -10.68 -24.22 31.13
CA PHE A 840 -9.84 -24.63 29.99
C PHE A 840 -9.64 -23.51 29.00
N ASN A 841 -8.53 -23.61 28.27
CA ASN A 841 -8.23 -22.77 27.10
C ASN A 841 -7.99 -23.67 25.89
N GLN A 842 -8.50 -23.24 24.72
CA GLN A 842 -8.17 -23.80 23.41
C GLN A 842 -7.30 -22.84 22.66
N TYR A 843 -6.27 -23.35 22.00
CA TYR A 843 -5.30 -22.57 21.24
C TYR A 843 -5.17 -23.10 19.81
N VAL A 844 -4.99 -22.19 18.86
CA VAL A 844 -4.72 -22.50 17.45
C VAL A 844 -3.23 -22.34 17.13
N PRO A 845 -2.67 -23.12 16.21
CA PRO A 845 -1.26 -23.00 15.84
C PRO A 845 -0.95 -21.65 15.17
N ALA A 846 0.22 -21.08 15.50
CA ALA A 846 0.74 -19.82 14.99
C ALA A 846 2.25 -19.92 14.73
N SER A 847 2.63 -20.45 13.57
CA SER A 847 4.03 -20.78 13.25
C SER A 847 4.95 -19.55 13.15
N HIS A 848 4.43 -18.38 12.75
CA HIS A 848 5.22 -17.13 12.68
C HIS A 848 5.69 -16.61 14.04
N VAL A 849 5.10 -17.09 15.12
CA VAL A 849 5.55 -16.81 16.48
C VAL A 849 6.18 -18.05 17.12
N ASN A 850 6.37 -19.13 16.36
CA ASN A 850 6.80 -20.44 16.85
C ASN A 850 5.99 -20.85 18.10
N GLY A 851 4.65 -20.91 17.95
CA GLY A 851 3.78 -21.14 19.09
C GLY A 851 2.30 -21.22 18.75
N TYR A 852 1.51 -20.66 19.63
CA TYR A 852 0.05 -20.77 19.57
C TYR A 852 -0.64 -19.43 19.83
N SER A 853 -1.91 -19.31 19.41
CA SER A 853 -2.78 -18.16 19.68
C SER A 853 -4.07 -18.62 20.38
N LEU A 854 -4.50 -17.85 21.38
CA LEU A 854 -5.69 -18.17 22.16
C LEU A 854 -6.94 -18.08 21.28
N ASP A 855 -7.72 -19.16 21.24
CA ASP A 855 -9.01 -19.25 20.56
C ASP A 855 -10.16 -19.10 21.57
N LEU A 856 -10.22 -19.99 22.54
CA LEU A 856 -11.32 -20.10 23.48
C LEU A 856 -10.80 -20.16 24.91
N MET A 857 -11.45 -19.43 25.80
CA MET A 857 -11.15 -19.44 27.22
C MET A 857 -12.46 -19.59 28.02
N ARG A 858 -12.54 -20.64 28.84
CA ARG A 858 -13.74 -20.95 29.64
C ARG A 858 -13.34 -21.31 31.06
N ARG A 859 -14.22 -20.98 31.99
CA ARG A 859 -14.10 -21.37 33.41
C ARG A 859 -15.48 -21.61 34.00
N THR A 860 -15.57 -22.37 35.08
CA THR A 860 -16.82 -22.56 35.81
C THR A 860 -17.41 -21.23 36.31
N SER A 861 -18.70 -21.12 36.29
CA SER A 861 -19.48 -20.02 36.88
C SER A 861 -19.73 -20.21 38.42
N ASN A 862 -19.24 -21.30 39.00
CA ASN A 862 -19.36 -21.55 40.45
C ASN A 862 -18.74 -20.41 41.26
N PRO A 863 -19.51 -19.67 42.10
CA PRO A 863 -19.02 -18.58 42.91
C PRO A 863 -17.94 -18.99 43.93
N ASP A 864 -17.93 -20.28 44.33
CA ASP A 864 -16.95 -20.82 45.26
C ASP A 864 -15.61 -21.16 44.61
N ALA A 865 -15.54 -21.08 43.27
CA ALA A 865 -14.30 -21.32 42.54
C ALA A 865 -13.26 -20.25 42.88
N PRO A 866 -11.97 -20.61 43.10
CA PRO A 866 -10.94 -19.66 43.49
C PRO A 866 -10.62 -18.68 42.41
N ASN A 867 -10.34 -17.43 42.80
CA ASN A 867 -9.87 -16.41 41.86
C ASN A 867 -8.49 -16.74 41.35
N GLY A 868 -8.29 -16.64 40.02
CA GLY A 868 -7.00 -16.84 39.34
C GLY A 868 -6.92 -18.11 38.51
N LEU A 869 -8.02 -18.86 38.34
CA LEU A 869 -8.07 -20.06 37.47
C LEU A 869 -7.55 -19.76 36.05
N THR A 870 -8.06 -18.70 35.43
CA THR A 870 -7.64 -18.31 34.08
C THR A 870 -6.16 -17.96 34.01
N ASP A 871 -5.65 -17.19 35.03
CA ASP A 871 -4.24 -16.84 35.11
C ASP A 871 -3.39 -18.12 35.27
N PHE A 872 -3.87 -19.11 36.03
CA PHE A 872 -3.17 -20.36 36.27
C PHE A 872 -3.07 -21.20 34.96
N VAL A 873 -4.15 -21.35 34.22
CA VAL A 873 -4.12 -22.06 32.93
C VAL A 873 -3.13 -21.42 31.95
N ILE A 874 -3.15 -20.09 31.82
CA ILE A 874 -2.23 -19.38 30.92
C ILE A 874 -0.76 -19.58 31.38
N LEU A 875 -0.47 -19.48 32.69
CA LEU A 875 0.89 -19.63 33.20
C LEU A 875 1.43 -21.05 32.99
N GLU A 876 0.60 -22.07 33.20
CA GLU A 876 1.00 -23.46 32.93
C GLU A 876 1.18 -23.72 31.44
N THR A 877 0.36 -23.10 30.59
CA THR A 877 0.56 -23.15 29.13
C THR A 877 1.89 -22.50 28.74
N ILE A 878 2.24 -21.34 29.32
CA ILE A 878 3.52 -20.67 29.07
C ILE A 878 4.71 -21.58 29.49
N ASN A 879 4.61 -22.19 30.67
CA ASN A 879 5.63 -23.14 31.16
C ASN A 879 5.77 -24.34 30.21
N TRP A 880 4.64 -24.97 29.84
CA TRP A 880 4.60 -26.11 28.93
C TRP A 880 5.21 -25.78 27.56
N MET A 881 4.94 -24.57 27.03
CA MET A 881 5.51 -24.10 25.77
C MET A 881 7.03 -23.84 25.90
N ALA A 882 7.45 -23.19 26.97
CA ALA A 882 8.87 -22.90 27.23
C ALA A 882 9.70 -24.18 27.31
N GLU A 883 9.21 -25.20 28.00
CA GLU A 883 9.87 -26.54 28.11
C GLU A 883 10.07 -27.23 26.75
N ARG A 884 9.23 -26.90 25.75
CA ARG A 884 9.27 -27.50 24.41
C ARG A 884 9.95 -26.62 23.36
N GLY A 885 10.58 -25.51 23.77
CA GLY A 885 11.29 -24.61 22.87
C GLY A 885 10.33 -23.75 22.02
N LEU A 886 9.06 -23.67 22.38
CA LEU A 886 8.08 -22.80 21.73
C LEU A 886 8.20 -21.37 22.28
N ASN A 887 8.00 -20.35 21.45
CA ASN A 887 8.32 -18.98 21.81
C ASN A 887 7.09 -18.11 22.08
N GLY A 888 6.13 -18.06 21.16
CA GLY A 888 5.06 -17.04 21.19
C GLY A 888 3.70 -17.58 21.62
N LEU A 889 3.09 -16.96 22.63
CA LEU A 889 1.69 -17.21 23.00
C LEU A 889 0.86 -15.94 22.77
N GLY A 890 0.00 -15.94 21.75
CA GLY A 890 -0.98 -14.88 21.51
C GLY A 890 -2.11 -14.93 22.53
N LEU A 891 -2.37 -13.82 23.24
CA LEU A 891 -3.39 -13.70 24.29
C LEU A 891 -4.64 -12.92 23.90
N ASN A 892 -4.88 -12.70 22.62
CA ASN A 892 -5.94 -11.82 22.15
C ASN A 892 -5.55 -10.33 22.03
N PHE A 893 -6.49 -9.57 21.59
CA PHE A 893 -6.38 -8.26 21.02
C PHE A 893 -6.92 -7.18 21.97
N ALA A 894 -6.08 -6.20 22.31
CA ALA A 894 -6.46 -5.05 23.13
C ALA A 894 -6.90 -3.88 22.23
N VAL A 895 -8.20 -3.67 22.09
CA VAL A 895 -8.77 -2.60 21.27
C VAL A 895 -8.27 -1.24 21.74
N MET A 896 -7.76 -0.41 20.79
CA MET A 896 -7.31 0.97 21.03
C MET A 896 -6.27 1.16 22.16
N ARG A 897 -5.47 0.12 22.47
CA ARG A 897 -4.47 0.14 23.54
C ARG A 897 -3.60 1.40 23.55
N ALA A 898 -2.95 1.74 22.42
CA ALA A 898 -2.05 2.88 22.34
C ALA A 898 -2.73 4.22 22.65
N VAL A 899 -4.04 4.34 22.41
CA VAL A 899 -4.85 5.53 22.74
C VAL A 899 -5.14 5.58 24.22
N VAL A 900 -5.52 4.44 24.82
CA VAL A 900 -5.79 4.32 26.28
C VAL A 900 -4.52 4.48 27.09
N ALA A 901 -3.40 3.90 26.64
CA ALA A 901 -2.10 4.02 27.29
C ALA A 901 -1.45 5.43 27.17
N GLY A 902 -2.01 6.32 26.32
CA GLY A 902 -1.47 7.67 26.10
C GLY A 902 -0.24 7.72 25.18
N GLU A 903 0.14 6.63 24.55
CA GLU A 903 1.29 6.50 23.64
C GLU A 903 1.04 7.11 22.26
N ALA A 904 -0.21 7.37 21.88
CA ALA A 904 -0.57 8.07 20.65
C ALA A 904 -0.24 9.57 20.75
N GLY A 905 0.74 10.05 19.96
CA GLY A 905 1.29 11.41 20.00
C GLY A 905 0.26 12.56 19.89
N PRO A 906 0.63 13.84 20.07
CA PRO A 906 -0.29 14.98 20.17
C PRO A 906 -1.00 15.30 18.85
N GLY A 907 -2.34 15.40 18.85
CA GLY A 907 -3.18 15.85 17.75
C GLY A 907 -4.51 16.42 18.22
N ARG A 908 -4.95 17.58 17.64
CA ARG A 908 -6.19 18.30 18.05
C ARG A 908 -7.48 17.49 17.97
N TRP A 909 -7.56 16.49 17.10
CA TRP A 909 -8.72 15.59 16.95
C TRP A 909 -8.72 14.43 17.95
N ARG A 910 -7.56 14.06 18.49
CA ARG A 910 -7.38 12.93 19.41
C ARG A 910 -7.91 13.20 20.83
N SER A 911 -8.00 14.47 21.25
CA SER A 911 -8.65 14.80 22.52
C SER A 911 -10.16 14.62 22.46
N ALA A 912 -10.78 14.90 21.30
CA ALA A 912 -12.21 14.63 21.06
C ALA A 912 -12.49 13.13 20.92
N GLU A 913 -11.61 12.39 20.23
CA GLU A 913 -11.65 10.93 20.15
C GLU A 913 -11.49 10.31 21.55
N ARG A 914 -10.56 10.78 22.36
CA ARG A 914 -10.34 10.31 23.74
C ARG A 914 -11.55 10.58 24.64
N SER A 915 -12.16 11.76 24.54
CA SER A 915 -13.35 12.13 25.34
C SER A 915 -14.59 11.35 24.91
N LEU A 916 -14.76 11.08 23.61
CA LEU A 916 -15.82 10.23 23.08
C LEU A 916 -15.59 8.76 23.51
N PHE A 917 -14.35 8.33 23.52
CA PHE A 917 -13.94 6.98 23.89
C PHE A 917 -14.19 6.67 25.37
N HIS A 918 -13.83 7.58 26.29
CA HIS A 918 -14.12 7.40 27.71
C HIS A 918 -15.62 7.23 28.02
N ARG A 919 -16.50 7.82 27.19
CA ARG A 919 -17.96 7.60 27.34
C ARG A 919 -18.44 6.23 26.83
N PHE A 920 -17.68 5.59 25.92
CA PHE A 920 -18.00 4.26 25.39
C PHE A 920 -17.17 3.13 26.02
N SER A 921 -16.05 3.44 26.68
CA SER A 921 -15.11 2.50 27.29
C SER A 921 -15.77 1.64 28.38
N ASP A 922 -16.62 2.27 29.20
CA ASP A 922 -17.28 1.57 30.30
C ASP A 922 -18.27 0.49 29.82
N SER A 923 -18.82 0.64 28.59
CA SER A 923 -19.77 -0.30 28.02
C SER A 923 -19.13 -1.45 27.23
N MET A 924 -17.82 -1.37 26.89
CA MET A 924 -17.15 -2.34 26.01
C MET A 924 -16.05 -3.18 26.68
N GLN A 925 -15.85 -3.11 27.97
CA GLN A 925 -14.79 -3.86 28.71
C GLN A 925 -13.36 -3.70 28.16
N ILE A 926 -13.08 -2.63 27.43
CA ILE A 926 -11.81 -2.41 26.72
C ILE A 926 -10.64 -2.30 27.71
N GLU A 927 -10.83 -1.52 28.78
CA GLU A 927 -9.81 -1.30 29.80
C GLU A 927 -9.52 -2.58 30.61
N SER A 928 -10.52 -3.41 30.82
CA SER A 928 -10.36 -4.68 31.55
C SER A 928 -9.52 -5.68 30.75
N LEU A 929 -9.68 -5.76 29.43
CA LEU A 929 -8.92 -6.65 28.57
C LEU A 929 -7.47 -6.20 28.43
N TRP A 930 -7.21 -4.90 28.30
CA TRP A 930 -5.85 -4.37 28.31
C TRP A 930 -5.14 -4.66 29.65
N ASN A 931 -5.79 -4.38 30.78
CA ASN A 931 -5.24 -4.66 32.11
C ASN A 931 -5.01 -6.17 32.35
N PHE A 932 -5.86 -7.02 31.77
CA PHE A 932 -5.66 -8.47 31.78
C PHE A 932 -4.39 -8.88 31.02
N ASN A 933 -4.25 -8.46 29.77
CA ASN A 933 -3.11 -8.85 28.94
C ASN A 933 -1.77 -8.26 29.45
N LYS A 934 -1.78 -7.03 29.94
CA LYS A 934 -0.60 -6.34 30.49
C LYS A 934 0.09 -7.08 31.62
N LYS A 935 -0.64 -7.92 32.37
CA LYS A 935 -0.07 -8.70 33.48
C LYS A 935 1.05 -9.64 33.05
N TYR A 936 1.00 -10.11 31.77
CA TYR A 936 1.92 -11.10 31.22
C TYR A 936 3.13 -10.47 30.52
N ASP A 937 3.30 -9.15 30.60
CA ASP A 937 4.39 -8.40 29.96
C ASP A 937 4.58 -8.73 28.47
N PRO A 938 3.51 -8.65 27.64
CA PRO A 938 3.56 -9.09 26.26
C PRO A 938 4.26 -8.10 25.35
N GLN A 939 4.78 -8.60 24.24
CA GLN A 939 5.10 -7.78 23.07
C GLN A 939 3.79 -7.38 22.38
N TRP A 940 3.65 -6.09 22.06
CA TRP A 940 2.46 -5.56 21.44
C TRP A 940 2.63 -5.41 19.93
N ARG A 941 1.78 -6.07 19.13
CA ARG A 941 1.76 -5.96 17.66
C ARG A 941 0.53 -5.20 17.19
N ALA A 942 0.75 -4.10 16.45
CA ALA A 942 -0.34 -3.26 15.96
C ALA A 942 -1.20 -3.98 14.91
N ARG A 943 -2.53 -3.89 15.06
CA ARG A 943 -3.53 -4.37 14.12
C ARG A 943 -4.42 -3.22 13.65
N PHE A 944 -4.90 -3.33 12.42
CA PHE A 944 -5.61 -2.26 11.73
C PHE A 944 -6.96 -2.74 11.20
N SER A 945 -7.91 -1.84 11.16
CA SER A 945 -9.12 -1.99 10.34
C SER A 945 -8.92 -1.19 9.05
N VAL A 946 -9.20 -1.81 7.91
CA VAL A 946 -9.06 -1.17 6.61
C VAL A 946 -10.42 -1.02 5.97
N ALA A 947 -10.71 0.15 5.41
CA ALA A 947 -11.98 0.42 4.75
C ALA A 947 -11.78 1.10 3.40
N ASP A 948 -12.78 0.95 2.55
CA ASP A 948 -12.80 1.46 1.18
C ASP A 948 -12.66 2.99 1.08
N ASP A 949 -13.23 3.74 2.03
CA ASP A 949 -13.14 5.20 2.12
C ASP A 949 -13.49 5.65 3.55
N ARG A 950 -12.99 6.81 3.98
CA ARG A 950 -13.35 7.41 5.28
C ARG A 950 -14.87 7.60 5.45
N ALA A 951 -15.58 7.92 4.38
CA ALA A 951 -17.03 8.03 4.37
C ALA A 951 -17.75 6.69 4.63
N HIS A 952 -17.09 5.55 4.43
CA HIS A 952 -17.64 4.21 4.62
C HIS A 952 -17.22 3.57 5.96
N LEU A 953 -16.35 4.22 6.74
CA LEU A 953 -15.95 3.75 8.08
C LEU A 953 -17.14 3.43 9.00
N PRO A 954 -18.22 4.25 9.08
CA PRO A 954 -19.38 3.90 9.91
C PRO A 954 -20.06 2.60 9.45
N ARG A 955 -20.13 2.38 8.13
CA ARG A 955 -20.72 1.15 7.58
C ARG A 955 -19.83 -0.08 7.84
N ALA A 956 -18.52 0.08 7.68
CA ALA A 956 -17.54 -0.95 8.00
C ALA A 956 -17.61 -1.31 9.50
N GLY A 957 -17.63 -0.30 10.38
CA GLY A 957 -17.81 -0.48 11.81
C GLY A 957 -19.09 -1.23 12.18
N LEU A 958 -20.22 -0.91 11.52
CA LEU A 958 -21.48 -1.63 11.73
C LEU A 958 -21.40 -3.09 11.25
N ALA A 959 -20.72 -3.35 10.12
CA ALA A 959 -20.52 -4.71 9.62
C ALA A 959 -19.62 -5.52 10.56
N ILE A 960 -18.55 -4.92 11.07
CA ILE A 960 -17.63 -5.51 12.05
C ILE A 960 -18.38 -5.82 13.34
N ALA A 961 -19.09 -4.85 13.92
CA ALA A 961 -19.86 -5.05 15.15
C ALA A 961 -20.87 -6.19 15.01
N ARG A 962 -21.49 -6.32 13.84
CA ARG A 962 -22.39 -7.43 13.56
C ARG A 962 -21.67 -8.78 13.38
N ALA A 963 -20.48 -8.77 12.75
CA ALA A 963 -19.66 -9.96 12.61
C ALA A 963 -19.16 -10.49 13.96
N GLU A 964 -18.72 -9.57 14.82
CA GLU A 964 -18.22 -9.88 16.16
C GLU A 964 -19.35 -10.10 17.20
N SER A 965 -20.63 -10.13 16.78
CA SER A 965 -21.80 -10.33 17.65
C SER A 965 -21.87 -9.36 18.83
N VAL A 966 -21.45 -8.12 18.66
CA VAL A 966 -21.53 -7.06 19.68
C VAL A 966 -23.01 -6.64 19.81
N SER A 967 -23.78 -7.33 20.68
CA SER A 967 -25.21 -7.11 20.85
C SER A 967 -25.58 -6.01 21.87
N GLU A 968 -24.62 -5.44 22.58
CA GLU A 968 -24.84 -4.60 23.77
C GLU A 968 -25.02 -3.10 23.49
N LEU A 969 -25.07 -2.65 22.25
CA LEU A 969 -25.40 -1.26 21.95
C LEU A 969 -26.88 -0.99 22.18
N PRO A 970 -27.27 -0.16 23.17
CA PRO A 970 -28.69 0.16 23.41
C PRO A 970 -29.31 0.76 22.15
N VAL A 971 -30.51 0.33 21.80
CA VAL A 971 -31.29 0.71 20.60
C VAL A 971 -30.79 0.07 19.30
N VAL A 972 -29.47 -0.04 19.05
CA VAL A 972 -28.91 -0.57 17.79
C VAL A 972 -28.76 -2.08 17.85
N GLY A 973 -28.52 -2.65 19.01
CA GLY A 973 -28.32 -4.10 19.23
C GLY A 973 -29.45 -4.97 18.73
N ARG A 974 -30.73 -4.51 18.84
CA ARG A 974 -31.90 -5.26 18.33
C ARG A 974 -31.87 -5.46 16.80
N PHE A 975 -31.22 -4.56 16.05
CA PHE A 975 -31.04 -4.67 14.60
C PHE A 975 -29.77 -5.40 14.19
N MET A 976 -28.91 -5.73 15.16
CA MET A 976 -27.59 -6.35 14.93
C MET A 976 -27.56 -7.85 15.22
N GLN A 977 -28.60 -8.41 15.82
CA GLN A 977 -28.65 -9.86 16.08
C GLN A 977 -28.43 -10.64 14.77
N PRO A 978 -27.52 -11.62 14.74
CA PRO A 978 -27.38 -12.50 13.58
C PRO A 978 -28.71 -13.24 13.42
N ARG A 979 -29.25 -13.24 12.21
CA ARG A 979 -30.35 -14.17 11.91
C ARG A 979 -29.74 -15.56 12.00
N THR A 980 -30.05 -16.28 13.06
CA THR A 980 -29.80 -17.71 13.16
C THR A 980 -30.28 -18.37 11.87
N PRO A 981 -29.44 -19.17 11.16
CA PRO A 981 -29.97 -19.99 10.08
C PRO A 981 -31.12 -20.83 10.70
N VAL A 982 -32.32 -20.63 10.18
CA VAL A 982 -33.42 -21.53 10.50
C VAL A 982 -32.95 -22.91 10.05
N ALA A 983 -32.58 -23.78 10.97
CA ALA A 983 -32.34 -25.17 10.67
C ALA A 983 -33.63 -25.67 10.02
N ASP A 984 -33.52 -26.23 8.83
CA ASP A 984 -34.63 -26.70 8.03
C ASP A 984 -35.25 -27.91 8.78
N THR A 985 -36.27 -27.64 9.58
CA THR A 985 -37.00 -28.61 10.40
C THR A 985 -37.78 -29.64 9.55
N LYS A 986 -37.58 -29.56 8.19
CA LYS A 986 -38.21 -30.51 7.25
C LYS A 986 -37.45 -31.81 7.00
N GLN A 987 -36.28 -32.01 7.63
CA GLN A 987 -35.51 -33.25 7.44
C GLN A 987 -35.76 -34.32 8.52
N LYS A 988 -36.60 -34.05 9.50
CA LYS A 988 -36.95 -35.02 10.58
C LYS A 988 -38.26 -35.82 10.35
N GLU A 989 -39.01 -35.51 9.28
CA GLU A 989 -40.27 -36.24 8.98
C GLU A 989 -40.18 -37.28 7.83
N LEU A 990 -38.96 -37.56 7.33
CA LEU A 990 -38.76 -38.58 6.26
C LEU A 990 -37.95 -39.80 6.73
N VAL A 991 -37.76 -39.99 8.04
CA VAL A 991 -37.22 -41.23 8.64
C VAL A 991 -38.03 -41.57 9.86
N SER A 992 -39.29 -41.84 9.67
CA SER A 992 -40.15 -42.63 10.58
C SER A 992 -41.07 -43.53 9.78
#